data_3bc0c76124c48d9d213792ccdb4823be
#
_entry.id   3bc0c76124c48d9d213792ccdb4823be
#
_cell.length_a   1.000
_cell.length_b   1.000
_cell.length_c   1.000
_cell.angle_alpha   90.00
_cell.angle_beta   90.00
_cell.angle_gamma   90.00
#
_symmetry.space_group_name_H-M   'P 1'
#
loop_
_entity.id
_entity.type
_entity.pdbx_description
1 polymer ?
#
loop_
_entity_poly.entity_id
_entity_poly.type
_entity_poly.pdbx_seq_one_letter_code
_entity_poly.pdbx_strand_id
1 'polypeptide(L)'
;MSASDSRRWTDVPLIGRVGEFWRSLPPPVAEESVTLRVLVQLLVIVGIVATDVAAGTLISLWAVPLSIIGASWSWLRRRDRNMVLKFVLAIALIVTLVVFLNNLVTTLNDTRVILAELLIQVQVLHTFDLPRRKDLGYSMVIALILIGVAGTISQTMAFAPFLVLFLLLAIPTLIYDYRSRLGLGDRASGQPQTSVIRSLRQSFPWKASLTLSLLVLSLGLVLFAAIPRVPGYQLRSFPVSSTIDFRGDFDGRNIVSPNAQGDGSDLDGDGSGEAADGPGEVDETFYAGFAESMNQNLRGSMTPQVVMRVRSQAPGFWRVIAFDEYTGQGWRVSRNDDVREVRRSSWSFRFDLPFMGPRSYTQEVIQTYSIVADFPGLIPVLDQPRYLYFPTEDVAIGPEGSLRSPVPLSDGLTYSVVSHVSLRDRTRLGEAATTYRDAISEVYLQVPEEINERLRDYSESVLANAVNPLDNPYEISLYLAQHLKQTYDIPQDPFGLAFLDEGEDLALNFLFRCEESPNPAACTPGGYPDHFSTVLTLLLRSLGIPARLATGFGPGDFNPFTGLYEVKNTHAFALTEVYFPSHGWFAFDPIPGHEVIPPSVSEYEPFGVLRQFWDWIAGWLPSPVTGFINGIFVMLGRGIDWFLARFAQGWLGVLSGLLTLVLFSFAGWLSWQGWREWKRRRWLSKLAAMERLYQQMLQQLAADGCPKHPAHTPLEFARQVGDRYPPEVLSIVSRICQAYVGWRYGKESVPVEELRQQWQMVQRQDWRRKLAALRGR
;
A
#
# COMPACT_ATOMS: atom_id res chain seq x y z
N MET A 1 -44.83 29.52 64.92
CA MET A 1 -43.45 29.94 64.79
C MET A 1 -42.84 29.06 63.78
N SER A 2 -42.62 29.63 62.66
CA SER A 2 -41.82 29.37 61.46
C SER A 2 -41.38 27.93 61.18
N ALA A 3 -42.13 27.24 60.35
CA ALA A 3 -41.66 26.06 59.57
C ALA A 3 -41.20 26.55 58.21
N SER A 4 -39.94 26.35 57.89
CA SER A 4 -39.30 26.70 56.62
C SER A 4 -39.85 25.83 55.50
N ASP A 5 -40.49 26.46 54.56
CA ASP A 5 -41.09 25.91 53.33
C ASP A 5 -39.97 25.54 52.35
N SER A 6 -39.53 24.29 52.33
CA SER A 6 -38.67 23.74 51.31
C SER A 6 -39.50 23.41 50.07
N ARG A 7 -39.68 24.38 49.19
CA ARG A 7 -40.30 24.16 47.86
C ARG A 7 -39.46 23.11 47.10
N ARG A 8 -39.99 21.92 46.90
CA ARG A 8 -39.42 20.89 46.05
C ARG A 8 -39.50 21.38 44.59
N TRP A 9 -38.44 21.27 43.88
CA TRP A 9 -38.27 21.60 42.45
C TRP A 9 -39.27 20.85 41.52
N THR A 10 -40.16 20.02 42.08
CA THR A 10 -41.16 19.20 41.36
C THR A 10 -42.45 19.95 41.00
N ASP A 11 -42.66 21.20 41.42
CA ASP A 11 -43.92 21.92 41.25
C ASP A 11 -43.96 22.85 40.03
N VAL A 12 -42.98 22.75 39.10
CA VAL A 12 -43.05 23.45 37.84
C VAL A 12 -43.89 22.61 36.87
N PRO A 13 -45.07 23.10 36.38
CA PRO A 13 -46.01 22.27 35.60
C PRO A 13 -45.46 21.70 34.30
N LEU A 14 -44.41 22.27 33.76
CA LEU A 14 -43.69 21.73 32.59
C LEU A 14 -42.81 20.52 32.95
N ILE A 15 -42.13 20.54 34.10
CA ILE A 15 -41.24 19.44 34.55
C ILE A 15 -42.07 18.21 34.94
N GLY A 16 -43.22 18.42 35.56
CA GLY A 16 -44.18 17.35 35.90
C GLY A 16 -44.69 16.61 34.64
N ARG A 17 -45.17 17.35 33.63
CA ARG A 17 -45.66 16.78 32.36
C ARG A 17 -44.56 16.06 31.57
N VAL A 18 -43.36 16.58 31.52
CA VAL A 18 -42.19 15.93 30.89
C VAL A 18 -41.83 14.66 31.67
N GLY A 19 -41.88 14.68 32.99
CA GLY A 19 -41.64 13.50 33.85
C GLY A 19 -42.67 12.38 33.65
N GLU A 20 -43.98 12.73 33.51
CA GLU A 20 -45.04 11.78 33.22
C GLU A 20 -44.94 11.20 31.80
N PHE A 21 -44.70 12.02 30.79
CA PHE A 21 -44.43 11.55 29.41
C PHE A 21 -43.26 10.57 29.37
N TRP A 22 -42.20 10.85 30.09
CA TRP A 22 -41.03 9.96 30.13
C TRP A 22 -41.28 8.66 30.91
N ARG A 23 -42.20 8.67 31.90
CA ARG A 23 -42.59 7.45 32.60
C ARG A 23 -43.58 6.59 31.77
N SER A 24 -44.26 7.16 30.78
CA SER A 24 -45.20 6.44 29.91
C SER A 24 -44.48 5.67 28.78
N LEU A 25 -43.21 5.98 28.46
CA LEU A 25 -42.47 5.27 27.44
C LEU A 25 -42.15 3.81 27.86
N PRO A 26 -42.33 2.81 26.98
CA PRO A 26 -42.02 1.43 27.31
C PRO A 26 -40.55 1.23 27.65
N PRO A 27 -40.19 0.33 28.58
CA PRO A 27 -38.78 0.02 28.87
C PRO A 27 -38.09 -0.55 27.64
N PRO A 28 -36.76 -0.32 27.46
CA PRO A 28 -36.04 -0.87 26.32
C PRO A 28 -36.01 -2.40 26.37
N VAL A 29 -36.25 -3.05 25.24
CA VAL A 29 -36.06 -4.50 25.11
C VAL A 29 -34.54 -4.76 25.13
N ALA A 30 -34.04 -5.20 26.30
CA ALA A 30 -32.62 -5.44 26.51
C ALA A 30 -32.15 -6.74 25.82
N GLU A 31 -30.98 -6.72 25.22
CA GLU A 31 -30.30 -7.94 24.75
C GLU A 31 -29.64 -8.64 25.94
N GLU A 32 -30.00 -9.91 26.15
CA GLU A 32 -29.57 -10.71 27.31
C GLU A 32 -28.33 -11.56 27.01
N SER A 33 -27.87 -11.65 25.74
CA SER A 33 -26.74 -12.48 25.35
C SER A 33 -25.41 -11.83 25.79
N VAL A 34 -24.77 -12.41 26.82
CA VAL A 34 -23.45 -11.98 27.29
C VAL A 34 -22.39 -12.25 26.23
N THR A 35 -22.49 -13.41 25.56
CA THR A 35 -21.53 -13.81 24.52
C THR A 35 -21.47 -12.82 23.36
N LEU A 36 -22.65 -12.36 22.86
CA LEU A 36 -22.71 -11.36 21.80
C LEU A 36 -22.06 -10.05 22.24
N ARG A 37 -22.34 -9.59 23.47
CA ARG A 37 -21.75 -8.36 24.02
C ARG A 37 -20.24 -8.43 24.13
N VAL A 38 -19.71 -9.55 24.63
CA VAL A 38 -18.25 -9.77 24.74
C VAL A 38 -17.60 -9.77 23.37
N LEU A 39 -18.17 -10.48 22.39
CA LEU A 39 -17.63 -10.52 21.03
C LEU A 39 -17.64 -9.12 20.36
N VAL A 40 -18.73 -8.36 20.52
CA VAL A 40 -18.81 -6.99 20.00
C VAL A 40 -17.77 -6.09 20.67
N GLN A 41 -17.60 -6.20 22.00
CA GLN A 41 -16.60 -5.42 22.73
C GLN A 41 -15.17 -5.77 22.27
N LEU A 42 -14.87 -7.04 22.00
CA LEU A 42 -13.58 -7.44 21.45
C LEU A 42 -13.34 -6.85 20.04
N LEU A 43 -14.37 -6.82 19.17
CA LEU A 43 -14.27 -6.16 17.87
C LEU A 43 -13.95 -4.67 18.00
N VAL A 44 -14.61 -3.98 18.93
CA VAL A 44 -14.37 -2.56 19.23
C VAL A 44 -12.93 -2.35 19.70
N ILE A 45 -12.44 -3.18 20.63
CA ILE A 45 -11.07 -3.09 21.13
C ILE A 45 -10.07 -3.27 19.99
N VAL A 46 -10.25 -4.29 19.15
CA VAL A 46 -9.37 -4.54 18.00
C VAL A 46 -9.38 -3.35 17.03
N GLY A 47 -10.56 -2.77 16.76
CA GLY A 47 -10.70 -1.58 15.93
C GLY A 47 -9.95 -0.37 16.48
N ILE A 48 -10.08 -0.10 17.79
CA ILE A 48 -9.38 1.02 18.47
C ILE A 48 -7.87 0.81 18.44
N VAL A 49 -7.38 -0.39 18.84
CA VAL A 49 -5.94 -0.68 18.90
C VAL A 49 -5.31 -0.67 17.49
N ALA A 50 -6.01 -1.23 16.50
CA ALA A 50 -5.54 -1.20 15.11
C ALA A 50 -5.39 0.22 14.58
N THR A 51 -6.33 1.11 14.92
CA THR A 51 -6.28 2.52 14.52
C THR A 51 -5.13 3.25 15.21
N ASP A 52 -4.92 2.99 16.49
CA ASP A 52 -3.85 3.58 17.29
C ASP A 52 -2.46 3.18 16.76
N VAL A 53 -2.26 1.89 16.53
CA VAL A 53 -1.01 1.37 15.94
C VAL A 53 -0.77 1.93 14.52
N ALA A 54 -1.84 2.08 13.71
CA ALA A 54 -1.72 2.62 12.36
C ALA A 54 -1.42 4.12 12.34
N ALA A 55 -1.92 4.87 13.32
CA ALA A 55 -1.73 6.31 13.44
C ALA A 55 -0.50 6.70 14.27
N GLY A 56 0.17 5.75 14.94
CA GLY A 56 1.28 6.03 15.86
C GLY A 56 0.86 6.82 17.10
N THR A 57 -0.40 6.70 17.54
CA THR A 57 -0.94 7.42 18.68
C THR A 57 -1.00 6.53 19.95
N LEU A 58 -1.29 7.11 21.11
CA LEU A 58 -1.46 6.38 22.38
C LEU A 58 -2.90 6.47 22.91
N ILE A 59 -3.87 6.68 22.01
CA ILE A 59 -5.28 6.86 22.34
C ILE A 59 -5.87 5.59 22.96
N SER A 60 -5.42 4.42 22.55
CA SER A 60 -5.88 3.13 23.08
C SER A 60 -5.66 2.97 24.58
N LEU A 61 -4.64 3.61 25.16
CA LEU A 61 -4.33 3.53 26.59
C LEU A 61 -5.49 3.98 27.49
N TRP A 62 -6.23 5.00 27.07
CA TRP A 62 -7.41 5.48 27.82
C TRP A 62 -8.73 4.98 27.22
N ALA A 63 -8.80 4.84 25.88
CA ALA A 63 -10.04 4.51 25.18
C ALA A 63 -10.48 3.06 25.45
N VAL A 64 -9.54 2.10 25.46
CA VAL A 64 -9.86 0.68 25.72
C VAL A 64 -10.38 0.46 27.15
N PRO A 65 -9.68 0.89 28.24
CA PRO A 65 -10.20 0.75 29.58
C PRO A 65 -11.57 1.43 29.76
N LEU A 66 -11.74 2.64 29.23
CA LEU A 66 -12.98 3.40 29.36
C LEU A 66 -14.14 2.73 28.60
N SER A 67 -13.88 2.14 27.43
CA SER A 67 -14.88 1.36 26.68
C SER A 67 -15.31 0.10 27.42
N ILE A 68 -14.38 -0.60 28.10
CA ILE A 68 -14.70 -1.77 28.93
C ILE A 68 -15.57 -1.38 30.12
N ILE A 69 -15.21 -0.28 30.80
CA ILE A 69 -16.01 0.27 31.91
C ILE A 69 -17.39 0.64 31.42
N GLY A 70 -17.52 1.33 30.27
CA GLY A 70 -18.79 1.70 29.66
C GLY A 70 -19.66 0.49 29.34
N ALA A 71 -19.10 -0.52 28.68
CA ALA A 71 -19.82 -1.75 28.34
C ALA A 71 -20.29 -2.52 29.59
N SER A 72 -19.44 -2.57 30.63
CA SER A 72 -19.79 -3.19 31.91
C SER A 72 -20.92 -2.43 32.63
N TRP A 73 -20.81 -1.10 32.65
CA TRP A 73 -21.87 -0.22 33.20
C TRP A 73 -23.19 -0.39 32.44
N SER A 74 -23.15 -0.38 31.12
CA SER A 74 -24.31 -0.61 30.25
C SER A 74 -24.95 -1.97 30.51
N TRP A 75 -24.15 -3.02 30.79
CA TRP A 75 -24.66 -4.35 31.14
C TRP A 75 -25.39 -4.34 32.49
N LEU A 76 -24.81 -3.71 33.51
CA LEU A 76 -25.41 -3.65 34.85
C LEU A 76 -26.76 -2.88 34.85
N ARG A 77 -26.86 -1.80 34.06
CA ARG A 77 -28.05 -0.94 33.98
C ARG A 77 -28.90 -1.15 32.72
N ARG A 78 -28.74 -2.29 32.02
CA ARG A 78 -29.40 -2.55 30.73
C ARG A 78 -30.92 -2.52 30.74
N ARG A 79 -31.56 -2.68 31.92
CA ARG A 79 -33.01 -2.65 32.10
C ARG A 79 -33.53 -1.28 32.55
N ASP A 80 -32.63 -0.39 32.98
CA ASP A 80 -32.98 0.94 33.46
C ASP A 80 -33.14 1.91 32.28
N ARG A 81 -33.95 2.95 32.48
CA ARG A 81 -34.19 3.96 31.43
C ARG A 81 -33.04 4.95 31.24
N ASN A 82 -32.15 5.07 32.19
CA ASN A 82 -30.89 5.85 32.17
C ASN A 82 -31.01 7.25 31.52
N MET A 83 -32.11 7.99 31.72
CA MET A 83 -32.38 9.25 31.01
C MET A 83 -31.31 10.32 31.27
N VAL A 84 -30.85 10.41 32.53
CA VAL A 84 -29.78 11.37 32.90
C VAL A 84 -28.49 11.04 32.17
N LEU A 85 -28.15 9.75 32.11
CA LEU A 85 -26.94 9.30 31.38
C LEU A 85 -27.04 9.67 29.89
N LYS A 86 -28.20 9.45 29.24
CA LYS A 86 -28.39 9.82 27.83
C LYS A 86 -28.24 11.31 27.58
N PHE A 87 -28.73 12.14 28.49
CA PHE A 87 -28.55 13.59 28.40
C PHE A 87 -27.07 14.00 28.55
N VAL A 88 -26.36 13.41 29.52
CA VAL A 88 -24.90 13.63 29.69
C VAL A 88 -24.13 13.17 28.47
N LEU A 89 -24.43 11.98 27.92
CA LEU A 89 -23.80 11.47 26.70
C LEU A 89 -24.09 12.37 25.49
N ALA A 90 -25.28 12.90 25.36
CA ALA A 90 -25.62 13.84 24.28
C ALA A 90 -24.77 15.12 24.35
N ILE A 91 -24.62 15.69 25.58
CA ILE A 91 -23.73 16.85 25.75
C ILE A 91 -22.27 16.48 25.42
N ALA A 92 -21.80 15.33 25.94
CA ALA A 92 -20.43 14.87 25.65
C ALA A 92 -20.21 14.69 24.16
N LEU A 93 -21.16 14.13 23.38
CA LEU A 93 -21.09 14.01 21.93
C LEU A 93 -21.02 15.38 21.22
N ILE A 94 -21.75 16.38 21.72
CA ILE A 94 -21.68 17.75 21.18
C ILE A 94 -20.29 18.34 21.43
N VAL A 95 -19.76 18.15 22.63
CA VAL A 95 -18.40 18.62 22.99
C VAL A 95 -17.35 17.95 22.09
N THR A 96 -17.41 16.63 21.92
CA THR A 96 -16.47 15.91 21.03
C THR A 96 -16.57 16.39 19.58
N LEU A 97 -17.80 16.69 19.10
CA LEU A 97 -18.01 17.26 17.77
C LEU A 97 -17.41 18.66 17.65
N VAL A 98 -17.56 19.53 18.66
CA VAL A 98 -16.95 20.86 18.66
C VAL A 98 -15.44 20.78 18.67
N VAL A 99 -14.84 19.89 19.47
CA VAL A 99 -13.40 19.65 19.50
C VAL A 99 -12.92 19.14 18.13
N PHE A 100 -13.64 18.20 17.54
CA PHE A 100 -13.34 17.70 16.19
C PHE A 100 -13.37 18.82 15.14
N LEU A 101 -14.40 19.67 15.14
CA LEU A 101 -14.49 20.79 14.20
C LEU A 101 -13.39 21.81 14.43
N ASN A 102 -13.02 22.08 15.67
CA ASN A 102 -11.89 22.93 16.00
C ASN A 102 -10.58 22.32 15.46
N ASN A 103 -10.32 21.04 15.74
CA ASN A 103 -9.13 20.33 15.25
C ASN A 103 -9.10 20.27 13.72
N LEU A 104 -10.25 20.09 13.06
CA LEU A 104 -10.36 20.08 11.60
C LEU A 104 -9.97 21.43 10.98
N VAL A 105 -10.26 22.55 11.65
CA VAL A 105 -9.92 23.88 11.18
C VAL A 105 -8.48 24.26 11.52
N THR A 106 -7.99 23.86 12.70
CA THR A 106 -6.64 24.20 13.18
C THR A 106 -5.55 23.30 12.61
N THR A 107 -5.88 22.03 12.33
CA THR A 107 -4.93 21.03 11.80
C THR A 107 -5.43 20.52 10.45
N LEU A 108 -5.20 21.27 9.39
CA LEU A 108 -5.65 20.95 8.01
C LEU A 108 -4.95 19.73 7.37
N ASN A 109 -4.10 19.00 8.10
CA ASN A 109 -3.07 18.17 7.51
C ASN A 109 -3.46 16.71 7.24
N ASP A 110 -4.06 16.00 8.19
CA ASP A 110 -4.57 14.64 7.97
C ASP A 110 -5.95 14.47 8.59
N THR A 111 -6.97 14.81 7.83
CA THR A 111 -8.37 14.66 8.22
C THR A 111 -8.75 13.22 8.60
N ARG A 112 -7.95 12.21 8.17
CA ARG A 112 -8.21 10.80 8.46
C ARG A 112 -7.92 10.47 9.92
N VAL A 113 -6.82 10.99 10.47
CA VAL A 113 -6.44 10.78 11.87
C VAL A 113 -7.46 11.46 12.79
N ILE A 114 -7.80 12.73 12.51
CA ILE A 114 -8.80 13.48 13.29
C ILE A 114 -10.18 12.80 13.26
N LEU A 115 -10.58 12.27 12.08
CA LEU A 115 -11.82 11.52 11.95
C LEU A 115 -11.77 10.20 12.74
N ALA A 116 -10.64 9.51 12.73
CA ALA A 116 -10.43 8.30 13.51
C ALA A 116 -10.56 8.57 15.01
N GLU A 117 -9.96 9.66 15.50
CA GLU A 117 -10.07 10.10 16.89
C GLU A 117 -11.53 10.39 17.28
N LEU A 118 -12.26 11.13 16.46
CA LEU A 118 -13.69 11.37 16.68
C LEU A 118 -14.46 10.05 16.77
N LEU A 119 -14.23 9.11 15.85
CA LEU A 119 -14.91 7.82 15.84
C LEU A 119 -14.60 6.99 17.11
N ILE A 120 -13.35 7.02 17.58
CA ILE A 120 -12.96 6.37 18.85
C ILE A 120 -13.69 7.02 20.02
N GLN A 121 -13.70 8.36 20.13
CA GLN A 121 -14.39 9.09 21.19
C GLN A 121 -15.89 8.81 21.19
N VAL A 122 -16.53 8.88 20.03
CA VAL A 122 -17.96 8.55 19.84
C VAL A 122 -18.23 7.09 20.26
N GLN A 123 -17.37 6.15 19.85
CA GLN A 123 -17.54 4.73 20.21
C GLN A 123 -17.39 4.51 21.69
N VAL A 124 -16.41 5.14 22.36
CA VAL A 124 -16.24 5.05 23.81
C VAL A 124 -17.47 5.58 24.54
N LEU A 125 -17.99 6.76 24.16
CA LEU A 125 -19.21 7.31 24.74
C LEU A 125 -20.43 6.40 24.49
N HIS A 126 -20.54 5.82 23.30
CA HIS A 126 -21.63 4.92 22.93
C HIS A 126 -21.64 3.64 23.77
N THR A 127 -20.47 3.15 24.26
CA THR A 127 -20.40 1.93 25.09
C THR A 127 -21.15 2.05 26.41
N PHE A 128 -21.38 3.25 26.93
CA PHE A 128 -22.10 3.47 28.17
C PHE A 128 -23.62 3.23 28.09
N ASP A 129 -24.22 3.29 26.89
CA ASP A 129 -25.67 3.09 26.69
C ASP A 129 -25.92 2.09 25.53
N LEU A 130 -25.68 0.80 25.77
CA LEU A 130 -25.90 -0.30 24.85
C LEU A 130 -27.01 -1.27 25.32
N PRO A 131 -28.24 -0.81 25.68
CA PRO A 131 -29.24 -1.73 26.17
C PRO A 131 -29.79 -2.65 25.08
N ARG A 132 -29.96 -2.14 23.85
CA ARG A 132 -30.66 -2.80 22.77
C ARG A 132 -29.68 -3.52 21.84
N ARG A 133 -30.18 -4.53 21.19
CA ARG A 133 -29.44 -5.22 20.12
C ARG A 133 -29.01 -4.29 18.97
N LYS A 134 -29.85 -3.31 18.60
CA LYS A 134 -29.48 -2.34 17.56
C LYS A 134 -28.25 -1.52 17.93
N ASP A 135 -28.09 -1.21 19.22
CA ASP A 135 -26.97 -0.44 19.75
C ASP A 135 -25.66 -1.24 19.61
N LEU A 136 -25.69 -2.56 19.87
CA LEU A 136 -24.58 -3.48 19.58
C LEU A 136 -24.24 -3.53 18.07
N GLY A 137 -25.29 -3.48 17.22
CA GLY A 137 -25.10 -3.41 15.77
C GLY A 137 -24.35 -2.14 15.33
N TYR A 138 -24.65 -1.00 15.92
CA TYR A 138 -23.92 0.25 15.65
C TYR A 138 -22.45 0.15 16.09
N SER A 139 -22.16 -0.44 17.25
CA SER A 139 -20.79 -0.68 17.69
C SER A 139 -20.01 -1.59 16.74
N MET A 140 -20.65 -2.62 16.15
CA MET A 140 -20.02 -3.47 15.12
C MET A 140 -19.69 -2.67 13.86
N VAL A 141 -20.60 -1.78 13.43
CA VAL A 141 -20.37 -0.93 12.24
C VAL A 141 -19.24 0.07 12.50
N ILE A 142 -19.21 0.71 13.67
CA ILE A 142 -18.13 1.65 14.03
C ILE A 142 -16.79 0.91 14.09
N ALA A 143 -16.74 -0.29 14.68
CA ALA A 143 -15.53 -1.10 14.71
C ALA A 143 -15.05 -1.47 13.29
N LEU A 144 -15.98 -1.77 12.36
CA LEU A 144 -15.66 -2.01 10.96
C LEU A 144 -15.12 -0.75 10.26
N ILE A 145 -15.69 0.41 10.56
CA ILE A 145 -15.18 1.69 10.01
C ILE A 145 -13.80 1.98 10.57
N LEU A 146 -13.56 1.78 11.87
CA LEU A 146 -12.25 1.99 12.50
C LEU A 146 -11.16 1.12 11.85
N ILE A 147 -11.42 -0.18 11.65
CA ILE A 147 -10.45 -1.05 10.97
C ILE A 147 -10.23 -0.63 9.50
N GLY A 148 -11.25 -0.14 8.83
CA GLY A 148 -11.14 0.43 7.48
C GLY A 148 -10.30 1.70 7.45
N VAL A 149 -10.51 2.62 8.38
CA VAL A 149 -9.71 3.86 8.52
C VAL A 149 -8.26 3.52 8.88
N ALA A 150 -8.03 2.59 9.82
CA ALA A 150 -6.69 2.10 10.15
C ALA A 150 -5.95 1.58 8.90
N GLY A 151 -6.64 0.82 8.04
CA GLY A 151 -6.07 0.36 6.77
C GLY A 151 -5.70 1.46 5.78
N THR A 152 -6.35 2.64 5.84
CA THR A 152 -5.99 3.79 4.99
C THR A 152 -4.84 4.63 5.55
N ILE A 153 -4.61 4.58 6.86
CA ILE A 153 -3.54 5.32 7.55
C ILE A 153 -2.25 4.50 7.57
N SER A 154 -2.38 3.17 7.71
CA SER A 154 -1.24 2.27 7.91
C SER A 154 -0.25 2.31 6.74
N GLN A 155 1.02 2.51 7.07
CA GLN A 155 2.15 2.50 6.14
C GLN A 155 3.01 1.24 6.25
N THR A 156 2.67 0.34 7.18
CA THR A 156 3.45 -0.87 7.47
C THR A 156 2.58 -2.13 7.47
N MET A 157 3.21 -3.30 7.40
CA MET A 157 2.53 -4.59 7.54
C MET A 157 2.05 -4.89 8.97
N ALA A 158 2.40 -4.05 9.96
CA ALA A 158 1.95 -4.20 11.35
C ALA A 158 0.42 -4.20 11.51
N PHE A 159 -0.32 -3.64 10.55
CA PHE A 159 -1.78 -3.64 10.50
C PHE A 159 -2.37 -5.02 10.16
N ALA A 160 -1.67 -5.86 9.38
CA ALA A 160 -2.22 -7.12 8.86
C ALA A 160 -2.68 -8.11 9.97
N PRO A 161 -1.95 -8.32 11.09
CA PRO A 161 -2.42 -9.16 12.20
C PRO A 161 -3.74 -8.69 12.80
N PHE A 162 -3.96 -7.37 12.93
CA PHE A 162 -5.22 -6.82 13.46
C PHE A 162 -6.38 -7.05 12.50
N LEU A 163 -6.16 -6.96 11.19
CA LEU A 163 -7.18 -7.27 10.18
C LEU A 163 -7.61 -8.74 10.25
N VAL A 164 -6.64 -9.66 10.37
CA VAL A 164 -6.93 -11.11 10.52
C VAL A 164 -7.67 -11.37 11.83
N LEU A 165 -7.23 -10.78 12.95
CA LEU A 165 -7.88 -10.92 14.25
C LEU A 165 -9.31 -10.36 14.21
N PHE A 166 -9.52 -9.21 13.58
CA PHE A 166 -10.85 -8.63 13.37
C PHE A 166 -11.76 -9.58 12.59
N LEU A 167 -11.28 -10.16 11.50
CA LEU A 167 -12.04 -11.14 10.70
C LEU A 167 -12.43 -12.39 11.52
N LEU A 168 -11.47 -12.93 12.30
CA LEU A 168 -11.70 -14.08 13.16
C LEU A 168 -12.73 -13.83 14.27
N LEU A 169 -12.89 -12.56 14.71
CA LEU A 169 -13.90 -12.15 15.67
C LEU A 169 -15.24 -11.74 15.00
N ALA A 170 -15.19 -11.12 13.83
CA ALA A 170 -16.38 -10.62 13.14
C ALA A 170 -17.31 -11.75 12.67
N ILE A 171 -16.76 -12.83 12.11
CA ILE A 171 -17.56 -13.96 11.60
C ILE A 171 -18.35 -14.64 12.73
N PRO A 172 -17.72 -15.04 13.86
CA PRO A 172 -18.48 -15.51 15.03
C PRO A 172 -19.53 -14.53 15.51
N THR A 173 -19.20 -13.25 15.60
CA THR A 173 -20.13 -12.22 16.07
C THR A 173 -21.38 -12.13 15.18
N LEU A 174 -21.20 -12.14 13.85
CA LEU A 174 -22.31 -12.13 12.89
C LEU A 174 -23.17 -13.40 12.97
N ILE A 175 -22.54 -14.58 13.17
CA ILE A 175 -23.27 -15.84 13.36
C ILE A 175 -24.11 -15.80 14.64
N TYR A 176 -23.56 -15.28 15.75
CA TYR A 176 -24.30 -15.13 16.99
C TYR A 176 -25.40 -14.08 16.86
N ASP A 177 -25.16 -12.96 16.20
CA ASP A 177 -26.17 -11.97 15.93
C ASP A 177 -27.31 -12.57 15.12
N TYR A 178 -27.03 -13.34 14.08
CA TYR A 178 -28.05 -13.99 13.26
C TYR A 178 -28.86 -15.05 14.05
N ARG A 179 -28.17 -15.91 14.83
CA ARG A 179 -28.84 -16.94 15.68
C ARG A 179 -29.72 -16.32 16.73
N SER A 180 -29.28 -15.23 17.36
CA SER A 180 -30.08 -14.50 18.33
C SER A 180 -31.33 -13.88 17.67
N ARG A 181 -31.25 -13.42 16.40
CA ARG A 181 -32.43 -12.94 15.62
C ARG A 181 -33.49 -14.01 15.44
N LEU A 182 -33.06 -15.25 15.23
CA LEU A 182 -33.98 -16.38 15.04
C LEU A 182 -34.54 -16.96 16.34
N GLY A 183 -34.20 -16.37 17.49
CA GLY A 183 -34.59 -16.90 18.80
C GLY A 183 -33.91 -18.21 19.18
N LEU A 184 -32.92 -18.64 18.41
CA LEU A 184 -32.10 -19.87 18.63
C LEU A 184 -30.95 -19.60 19.63
N GLY A 185 -30.95 -18.45 20.29
CA GLY A 185 -30.03 -18.14 21.37
C GLY A 185 -30.35 -18.87 22.66
N ASP A 186 -29.57 -18.64 23.71
CA ASP A 186 -29.50 -19.31 25.02
C ASP A 186 -30.82 -19.56 25.79
N ARG A 187 -31.98 -19.16 25.22
CA ARG A 187 -33.32 -19.38 25.81
C ARG A 187 -33.78 -20.85 25.78
N ALA A 188 -33.11 -21.73 25.02
CA ALA A 188 -33.53 -23.13 24.88
C ALA A 188 -33.13 -23.99 26.10
N SER A 189 -32.27 -23.53 26.97
CA SER A 189 -31.89 -24.19 28.21
C SER A 189 -32.26 -23.28 29.40
N GLY A 190 -33.35 -23.55 30.05
CA GLY A 190 -33.86 -22.80 31.21
C GLY A 190 -32.98 -22.81 32.46
N GLN A 191 -31.67 -22.94 32.32
CA GLN A 191 -30.68 -22.87 33.40
C GLN A 191 -29.91 -21.58 33.36
N PRO A 192 -29.66 -20.91 34.49
CA PRO A 192 -28.80 -19.73 34.58
C PRO A 192 -27.35 -20.14 34.19
N GLN A 193 -26.86 -19.58 33.06
CA GLN A 193 -25.52 -19.89 32.59
C GLN A 193 -24.46 -19.17 33.44
N THR A 194 -23.66 -19.97 34.14
CA THR A 194 -22.62 -19.50 35.06
C THR A 194 -21.25 -19.28 34.42
N SER A 195 -21.05 -19.62 33.12
CA SER A 195 -19.78 -19.34 32.44
C SER A 195 -19.92 -19.16 30.93
N VAL A 196 -19.39 -18.04 30.42
CA VAL A 196 -19.28 -17.68 28.99
C VAL A 196 -18.53 -18.76 28.19
N ILE A 197 -17.47 -19.34 28.76
CA ILE A 197 -16.63 -20.37 28.13
C ILE A 197 -17.40 -21.67 27.86
N ARG A 198 -18.31 -22.06 28.73
CA ARG A 198 -19.09 -23.31 28.58
C ARG A 198 -20.17 -23.15 27.50
N SER A 199 -20.78 -21.95 27.34
CA SER A 199 -21.74 -21.66 26.28
C SER A 199 -21.09 -21.58 24.90
N LEU A 200 -19.89 -21.00 24.80
CA LEU A 200 -19.08 -20.97 23.57
C LEU A 200 -18.69 -22.38 23.10
N ARG A 201 -18.37 -23.30 24.02
CA ARG A 201 -17.91 -24.64 23.67
C ARG A 201 -19.03 -25.59 23.22
N GLN A 202 -20.24 -25.46 23.77
CA GLN A 202 -21.36 -26.37 23.51
C GLN A 202 -22.28 -25.98 22.36
N SER A 203 -22.43 -24.69 22.07
CA SER A 203 -23.43 -24.21 21.10
C SER A 203 -22.84 -23.60 19.82
N PHE A 204 -21.52 -23.50 19.73
CA PHE A 204 -20.89 -22.79 18.62
C PHE A 204 -20.42 -23.74 17.51
N PRO A 205 -20.82 -23.50 16.25
CA PRO A 205 -20.38 -24.31 15.11
C PRO A 205 -18.95 -23.91 14.67
N TRP A 206 -17.95 -24.26 15.50
CA TRP A 206 -16.54 -23.91 15.28
C TRP A 206 -16.03 -24.29 13.88
N LYS A 207 -16.42 -25.49 13.40
CA LYS A 207 -16.03 -25.94 12.06
C LYS A 207 -16.56 -25.02 10.96
N ALA A 208 -17.85 -24.66 11.03
CA ALA A 208 -18.46 -23.76 10.04
C ALA A 208 -17.90 -22.33 10.11
N SER A 209 -17.65 -21.82 11.31
CA SER A 209 -17.05 -20.50 11.52
C SER A 209 -15.62 -20.45 10.96
N LEU A 210 -14.79 -21.45 11.29
CA LEU A 210 -13.42 -21.55 10.79
C LEU A 210 -13.38 -21.71 9.26
N THR A 211 -14.22 -22.58 8.71
CA THR A 211 -14.30 -22.78 7.26
C THR A 211 -14.70 -21.49 6.54
N LEU A 212 -15.67 -20.76 7.09
CA LEU A 212 -16.11 -19.48 6.53
C LEU A 212 -15.02 -18.40 6.65
N SER A 213 -14.32 -18.35 7.79
CA SER A 213 -13.18 -17.43 7.98
C SER A 213 -12.05 -17.70 6.98
N LEU A 214 -11.70 -18.99 6.80
CA LEU A 214 -10.68 -19.38 5.81
C LEU A 214 -11.12 -19.08 4.38
N LEU A 215 -12.39 -19.29 4.05
CA LEU A 215 -12.93 -18.98 2.73
C LEU A 215 -12.85 -17.46 2.46
N VAL A 216 -13.28 -16.63 3.41
CA VAL A 216 -13.25 -15.17 3.26
C VAL A 216 -11.82 -14.67 3.19
N LEU A 217 -10.92 -15.20 4.04
CA LEU A 217 -9.51 -14.84 4.02
C LEU A 217 -8.85 -15.23 2.68
N SER A 218 -9.08 -16.46 2.19
CA SER A 218 -8.51 -16.90 0.92
C SER A 218 -9.05 -16.09 -0.26
N LEU A 219 -10.35 -15.79 -0.28
CA LEU A 219 -10.94 -14.94 -1.31
C LEU A 219 -10.39 -13.51 -1.23
N GLY A 220 -10.24 -12.97 -0.02
CA GLY A 220 -9.64 -11.66 0.21
C GLY A 220 -8.19 -11.59 -0.28
N LEU A 221 -7.38 -12.61 0.02
CA LEU A 221 -5.99 -12.70 -0.47
C LEU A 221 -5.92 -12.82 -1.99
N VAL A 222 -6.79 -13.61 -2.60
CA VAL A 222 -6.86 -13.73 -4.07
C VAL A 222 -7.23 -12.39 -4.71
N LEU A 223 -8.25 -11.70 -4.19
CA LEU A 223 -8.63 -10.37 -4.67
C LEU A 223 -7.51 -9.35 -4.45
N PHE A 224 -6.87 -9.37 -3.28
CA PHE A 224 -5.75 -8.50 -2.96
C PHE A 224 -4.57 -8.70 -3.93
N ALA A 225 -4.23 -9.96 -4.25
CA ALA A 225 -3.17 -10.28 -5.21
C ALA A 225 -3.56 -9.95 -6.66
N ALA A 226 -4.85 -10.07 -7.01
CA ALA A 226 -5.36 -9.82 -8.35
C ALA A 226 -5.56 -8.33 -8.69
N ILE A 227 -5.65 -7.45 -7.67
CA ILE A 227 -5.78 -6.01 -7.91
C ILE A 227 -4.43 -5.45 -8.38
N PRO A 228 -4.35 -4.87 -9.60
CA PRO A 228 -3.12 -4.26 -10.06
C PRO A 228 -2.72 -3.09 -9.15
N ARG A 229 -1.46 -3.09 -8.74
CA ARG A 229 -0.89 -2.00 -7.94
C ARG A 229 -0.36 -0.93 -8.89
N VAL A 230 -1.11 0.14 -9.08
CA VAL A 230 -0.66 1.30 -9.85
C VAL A 230 0.14 2.18 -8.88
N PRO A 231 1.48 2.29 -9.02
CA PRO A 231 2.24 3.21 -8.19
C PRO A 231 1.64 4.61 -8.32
N GLY A 232 1.46 5.29 -7.19
CA GLY A 232 1.05 6.68 -7.17
C GLY A 232 -0.36 7.00 -7.69
N TYR A 233 -1.27 6.05 -7.86
CA TYR A 233 -2.68 6.40 -8.03
C TYR A 233 -3.17 7.03 -6.73
N GLN A 234 -2.97 8.33 -6.63
CA GLN A 234 -3.48 9.14 -5.53
C GLN A 234 -4.67 9.96 -6.05
N LEU A 235 -5.78 9.91 -5.32
CA LEU A 235 -6.61 11.11 -5.22
C LEU A 235 -5.64 12.25 -4.88
N ARG A 236 -5.73 13.40 -5.58
CA ARG A 236 -4.85 14.58 -5.40
C ARG A 236 -4.89 15.09 -3.96
N SER A 237 -4.40 14.31 -3.02
CA SER A 237 -4.20 14.67 -1.62
C SER A 237 -2.71 14.83 -1.40
N PHE A 238 -2.32 15.91 -0.77
CA PHE A 238 -0.93 16.23 -0.45
C PHE A 238 -0.77 16.15 1.08
N PRO A 239 -0.56 14.93 1.64
CA PRO A 239 -0.42 14.78 3.09
C PRO A 239 0.80 15.54 3.58
N VAL A 240 0.63 16.24 4.70
CA VAL A 240 1.67 17.01 5.38
C VAL A 240 1.47 16.86 6.89
N SER A 241 2.54 16.77 7.66
CA SER A 241 2.49 16.78 9.12
C SER A 241 1.91 18.08 9.68
N SER A 242 1.57 18.09 10.97
CA SER A 242 1.14 19.30 11.67
C SER A 242 2.18 20.40 11.57
N THR A 243 1.72 21.64 11.63
CA THR A 243 2.60 22.83 11.58
C THR A 243 3.69 22.73 12.64
N ILE A 244 4.92 22.94 12.22
CA ILE A 244 6.08 23.05 13.10
C ILE A 244 6.41 24.54 13.23
N ASP A 245 6.23 25.08 14.43
CA ASP A 245 6.56 26.46 14.72
C ASP A 245 8.06 26.58 15.03
N PHE A 246 8.82 27.13 14.10
CA PHE A 246 10.21 27.48 14.33
C PHE A 246 10.28 28.94 14.83
N ARG A 247 10.97 29.17 15.96
CA ARG A 247 11.17 30.48 16.58
C ARG A 247 12.64 30.86 16.56
N GLY A 248 13.20 31.06 15.40
CA GLY A 248 14.61 31.46 15.22
C GLY A 248 14.77 32.29 13.96
N ASP A 249 15.94 32.88 13.77
CA ASP A 249 16.32 33.47 12.50
C ASP A 249 16.79 32.36 11.57
N PHE A 250 16.08 32.13 10.47
CA PHE A 250 16.43 31.14 9.47
C PHE A 250 16.85 31.83 8.19
N ASP A 251 18.13 31.80 7.89
CA ASP A 251 18.69 32.31 6.64
C ASP A 251 18.90 31.22 5.57
N GLY A 252 18.74 29.96 5.97
CA GLY A 252 18.90 28.77 5.12
C GLY A 252 20.34 28.46 4.72
N ARG A 253 21.33 29.20 5.19
CA ARG A 253 22.73 28.98 4.84
C ARG A 253 23.28 27.72 5.49
N ASN A 254 22.99 27.53 6.78
CA ASN A 254 23.45 26.39 7.55
C ASN A 254 22.47 25.20 7.43
N ILE A 255 22.99 24.00 7.21
CA ILE A 255 22.23 22.78 7.22
C ILE A 255 22.05 22.31 8.66
N VAL A 256 20.82 22.28 9.14
CA VAL A 256 20.51 21.91 10.52
C VAL A 256 20.74 20.41 10.74
N SER A 257 21.65 20.06 11.64
CA SER A 257 21.94 18.66 12.00
C SER A 257 20.94 18.11 13.04
N PRO A 258 20.55 16.84 13.01
CA PRO A 258 19.69 16.22 14.00
C PRO A 258 20.28 16.23 15.42
N ASN A 259 21.60 16.26 15.56
CA ASN A 259 22.31 16.28 16.85
C ASN A 259 22.44 17.67 17.49
N ALA A 260 22.00 18.74 16.83
CA ALA A 260 22.08 20.12 17.31
C ALA A 260 20.99 20.50 18.35
N GLN A 261 20.13 19.59 18.79
CA GLN A 261 19.14 19.83 19.86
C GLN A 261 19.73 19.66 21.28
N GLY A 262 20.84 20.33 21.59
CA GLY A 262 21.31 20.56 22.94
C GLY A 262 20.99 21.97 23.35
N ASP A 263 20.13 22.10 24.40
CA ASP A 263 19.79 23.26 25.21
C ASP A 263 20.29 24.65 24.72
N GLY A 264 19.34 25.49 24.34
CA GLY A 264 19.47 26.75 23.61
C GLY A 264 20.33 27.87 24.24
N SER A 265 21.52 27.59 24.70
CA SER A 265 22.46 28.57 25.26
C SER A 265 23.82 28.66 24.54
N ASP A 266 24.13 27.81 23.60
CA ASP A 266 25.37 27.87 22.79
C ASP A 266 25.12 27.89 21.31
N LEU A 267 24.50 29.01 20.84
CA LEU A 267 24.42 29.35 19.39
C LEU A 267 25.76 29.83 18.80
N ASP A 268 26.82 29.85 19.61
CA ASP A 268 28.20 30.14 19.20
C ASP A 268 29.08 28.87 19.10
N GLY A 269 28.50 27.68 19.26
CA GLY A 269 29.14 26.43 18.88
C GLY A 269 29.09 26.31 17.37
N ASP A 270 30.21 26.49 16.73
CA ASP A 270 30.54 26.11 15.36
C ASP A 270 29.99 24.69 15.05
N GLY A 271 28.70 24.65 14.74
CA GLY A 271 27.96 23.46 14.33
C GLY A 271 28.15 23.20 12.82
N SER A 272 29.16 23.80 12.22
CA SER A 272 29.77 23.27 11.02
C SER A 272 30.33 21.92 11.38
N GLY A 273 29.59 20.86 11.09
CA GLY A 273 30.23 19.59 10.78
C GLY A 273 31.04 19.83 9.51
N GLU A 274 32.11 20.61 9.63
CA GLU A 274 33.22 20.51 8.69
C GLU A 274 33.57 19.04 8.72
N ALA A 275 33.17 18.35 7.65
CA ALA A 275 33.70 17.03 7.39
C ALA A 275 35.21 17.26 7.35
N ALA A 276 35.87 16.85 8.41
CA ALA A 276 37.31 17.07 8.57
C ALA A 276 37.95 16.55 7.28
N ASP A 277 38.60 17.44 6.52
CA ASP A 277 39.35 17.03 5.37
C ASP A 277 40.42 16.03 5.84
N GLY A 278 40.55 14.90 5.13
CA GLY A 278 41.54 13.88 5.45
C GLY A 278 40.97 12.50 5.78
N PRO A 279 41.81 11.57 6.24
CA PRO A 279 41.45 10.19 6.50
C PRO A 279 40.49 10.08 7.69
N GLY A 280 39.40 9.28 7.53
CA GLY A 280 38.39 9.06 8.58
C GLY A 280 37.59 7.80 8.38
N GLU A 281 36.74 7.47 9.34
CA GLU A 281 35.78 6.37 9.25
C GLU A 281 34.40 6.89 8.84
N VAL A 282 33.66 6.08 8.08
CA VAL A 282 32.28 6.35 7.68
C VAL A 282 31.39 6.25 8.93
N ASP A 283 30.49 7.20 9.13
CA ASP A 283 29.43 7.07 10.13
C ASP A 283 28.54 5.86 9.79
N GLU A 284 28.30 4.98 10.76
CA GLU A 284 27.53 3.74 10.55
C GLU A 284 26.06 4.02 10.19
N THR A 285 25.53 5.18 10.55
CA THR A 285 24.11 5.52 10.39
C THR A 285 23.86 6.58 9.33
N PHE A 286 24.86 7.42 9.05
CA PHE A 286 24.69 8.65 8.31
C PHE A 286 25.60 8.72 7.07
N TYR A 287 25.04 9.13 5.93
CA TYR A 287 25.82 9.31 4.71
C TYR A 287 26.49 10.69 4.67
N ALA A 288 27.82 10.70 4.55
CA ALA A 288 28.64 11.91 4.60
C ALA A 288 28.33 12.96 3.51
N GLY A 289 27.67 12.58 2.44
CA GLY A 289 27.28 13.49 1.34
C GLY A 289 26.03 14.33 1.59
N PHE A 290 25.52 14.41 2.82
CA PHE A 290 24.36 15.24 3.18
C PHE A 290 24.74 16.41 4.12
N ALA A 291 25.87 17.01 3.84
CA ALA A 291 26.40 18.20 4.50
C ALA A 291 26.82 19.24 3.47
N GLU A 292 27.29 20.40 3.90
CA GLU A 292 27.80 21.48 3.01
C GLU A 292 29.11 21.09 2.32
N SER A 293 29.87 20.20 2.95
CA SER A 293 31.07 19.57 2.37
C SER A 293 30.98 18.06 2.49
N MET A 294 31.55 17.36 1.52
CA MET A 294 31.59 15.90 1.44
C MET A 294 33.04 15.43 1.40
N ASN A 295 33.52 14.80 2.45
CA ASN A 295 34.79 14.11 2.49
C ASN A 295 34.66 12.72 1.85
N GLN A 296 35.48 12.40 0.84
CA GLN A 296 35.50 11.09 0.18
C GLN A 296 36.72 10.23 0.57
N ASN A 297 37.55 10.72 1.48
CA ASN A 297 38.67 9.94 2.05
C ASN A 297 38.23 9.18 3.33
N LEU A 298 37.00 8.70 3.35
CA LEU A 298 36.42 7.92 4.43
C LEU A 298 36.44 6.42 4.08
N ARG A 299 36.54 5.58 5.13
CA ARG A 299 36.52 4.11 4.99
C ARG A 299 35.51 3.53 5.98
N GLY A 300 34.89 2.42 5.59
CA GLY A 300 33.88 1.76 6.43
C GLY A 300 32.61 1.45 5.68
N SER A 301 31.59 1.00 6.40
CA SER A 301 30.27 0.69 5.85
C SER A 301 29.17 1.12 6.80
N MET A 302 28.04 1.57 6.24
CA MET A 302 26.84 1.91 7.01
C MET A 302 26.05 0.65 7.40
N THR A 303 25.44 0.68 8.60
CA THR A 303 24.49 -0.33 9.04
C THR A 303 23.12 -0.06 8.37
N PRO A 304 22.53 -1.01 7.60
CA PRO A 304 21.29 -0.76 6.88
C PRO A 304 20.13 -0.37 7.79
N GLN A 305 19.57 0.83 7.62
CA GLN A 305 18.43 1.36 8.36
C GLN A 305 17.48 2.06 7.39
N VAL A 306 16.15 1.87 7.54
CA VAL A 306 15.17 2.60 6.75
C VAL A 306 15.13 4.05 7.22
N VAL A 307 15.42 4.98 6.32
CA VAL A 307 15.41 6.43 6.58
C VAL A 307 14.07 7.05 6.23
N MET A 308 13.48 6.65 5.12
CA MET A 308 12.19 7.18 4.67
C MET A 308 11.40 6.16 3.87
N ARG A 309 10.09 6.37 3.82
CA ARG A 309 9.17 5.68 2.90
C ARG A 309 8.61 6.67 1.91
N VAL A 310 8.70 6.35 0.62
CA VAL A 310 8.27 7.25 -0.44
C VAL A 310 7.12 6.62 -1.21
N ARG A 311 6.02 7.36 -1.31
CA ARG A 311 4.95 7.06 -2.26
C ARG A 311 5.15 7.90 -3.50
N SER A 312 5.52 7.28 -4.60
CA SER A 312 5.73 7.95 -5.88
C SER A 312 5.07 7.17 -7.01
N GLN A 313 4.73 7.88 -8.09
CA GLN A 313 4.19 7.28 -9.31
C GLN A 313 5.27 6.52 -10.09
N ALA A 314 6.54 6.80 -9.82
CA ALA A 314 7.67 6.17 -10.48
C ALA A 314 8.87 6.09 -9.55
N PRO A 315 9.75 5.11 -9.75
CA PRO A 315 11.07 5.12 -9.12
C PRO A 315 11.85 6.35 -9.60
N GLY A 316 12.81 6.79 -8.81
CA GLY A 316 13.66 7.90 -9.18
C GLY A 316 14.80 8.09 -8.19
N PHE A 317 15.73 8.96 -8.53
CA PHE A 317 16.77 9.40 -7.62
C PHE A 317 16.21 10.53 -6.73
N TRP A 318 16.12 10.28 -5.42
CA TRP A 318 15.64 11.26 -4.43
C TRP A 318 16.80 12.18 -4.08
N ARG A 319 16.96 13.22 -4.89
CA ARG A 319 18.03 14.17 -4.78
C ARG A 319 17.94 14.95 -3.47
N VAL A 320 19.10 15.15 -2.82
CA VAL A 320 19.22 15.88 -1.56
C VAL A 320 19.99 17.19 -1.78
N ILE A 321 21.25 17.13 -2.22
CA ILE A 321 22.12 18.28 -2.43
C ILE A 321 23.02 18.05 -3.66
N ALA A 322 23.61 19.08 -4.21
CA ALA A 322 24.67 18.95 -5.20
C ALA A 322 25.82 19.90 -4.86
N PHE A 323 27.01 19.52 -5.32
CA PHE A 323 28.25 20.21 -5.06
C PHE A 323 28.80 20.80 -6.35
N ASP A 324 29.43 21.95 -6.26
CA ASP A 324 29.99 22.67 -7.39
C ASP A 324 31.52 22.78 -7.37
N GLU A 325 32.16 22.74 -6.22
CA GLU A 325 33.62 22.86 -6.07
C GLU A 325 34.26 21.57 -5.57
N TYR A 326 35.27 21.13 -6.31
CA TYR A 326 36.11 19.98 -5.96
C TYR A 326 37.31 20.39 -5.12
N THR A 327 37.60 19.71 -4.02
CA THR A 327 38.64 20.04 -3.04
C THR A 327 39.90 19.15 -3.12
N GLY A 328 39.95 18.18 -4.05
CA GLY A 328 41.03 17.19 -4.18
C GLY A 328 40.70 15.85 -3.51
N GLN A 329 40.08 15.83 -2.35
CA GLN A 329 39.65 14.62 -1.65
C GLN A 329 38.13 14.59 -1.34
N GLY A 330 37.39 15.54 -1.88
CA GLY A 330 35.97 15.69 -1.66
C GLY A 330 35.35 16.83 -2.43
N TRP A 331 34.23 17.30 -1.94
CA TRP A 331 33.43 18.34 -2.59
C TRP A 331 32.85 19.32 -1.58
N ARG A 332 32.57 20.55 -2.00
CA ARG A 332 31.82 21.53 -1.19
C ARG A 332 30.86 22.36 -2.05
N VAL A 333 29.89 22.99 -1.36
CA VAL A 333 29.02 24.02 -1.94
C VAL A 333 29.71 25.37 -1.81
N SER A 334 30.18 25.95 -2.92
CA SER A 334 30.97 27.21 -2.88
C SER A 334 30.10 28.45 -2.69
N ARG A 335 28.82 28.40 -3.08
CA ARG A 335 27.91 29.57 -3.14
C ARG A 335 26.81 29.54 -2.07
N ASN A 336 27.18 29.15 -0.86
CA ASN A 336 26.23 29.02 0.23
C ASN A 336 25.61 30.40 0.66
N ASP A 337 26.23 31.51 0.26
CA ASP A 337 25.72 32.85 0.47
C ASP A 337 24.53 33.20 -0.47
N ASP A 338 24.37 32.51 -1.58
CA ASP A 338 23.32 32.77 -2.60
C ASP A 338 22.00 31.99 -2.29
N VAL A 339 21.82 31.52 -1.08
CA VAL A 339 20.62 30.81 -0.65
C VAL A 339 19.43 31.73 -0.61
N ARG A 340 18.29 31.27 -1.12
CA ARG A 340 17.06 32.04 -1.22
C ARG A 340 15.97 31.47 -0.29
N GLU A 341 15.54 32.28 0.67
CA GLU A 341 14.40 31.98 1.52
C GLU A 341 13.07 32.10 0.76
N VAL A 342 12.15 31.19 0.99
CA VAL A 342 10.78 31.19 0.47
C VAL A 342 9.81 30.97 1.61
N ARG A 343 8.87 31.91 1.77
CA ARG A 343 7.81 31.83 2.78
C ARG A 343 6.48 31.46 2.17
N ARG A 344 5.74 30.55 2.81
CA ARG A 344 4.39 30.19 2.42
C ARG A 344 3.33 31.09 3.05
N SER A 345 2.12 31.07 2.50
CA SER A 345 0.97 31.70 3.14
C SER A 345 0.54 30.93 4.40
N SER A 346 0.14 31.62 5.45
CA SER A 346 -0.25 31.04 6.73
C SER A 346 -1.46 30.09 6.64
N TRP A 347 -2.32 30.24 5.62
CA TRP A 347 -3.50 29.41 5.37
C TRP A 347 -3.25 28.20 4.45
N SER A 348 -2.03 28.02 3.94
CA SER A 348 -1.69 26.95 3.00
C SER A 348 -0.31 26.37 3.33
N PHE A 349 -0.14 25.05 3.26
CA PHE A 349 1.14 24.38 3.40
C PHE A 349 1.99 24.40 2.13
N ARG A 350 1.49 24.99 1.05
CA ARG A 350 2.09 24.99 -0.27
C ARG A 350 3.11 26.10 -0.42
N PHE A 351 4.30 25.71 -0.84
CA PHE A 351 5.34 26.59 -1.38
C PHE A 351 5.33 26.51 -2.90
N ASP A 352 5.36 27.65 -3.57
CA ASP A 352 5.55 27.75 -5.01
C ASP A 352 7.05 27.95 -5.28
N LEU A 353 7.71 26.91 -5.79
CA LEU A 353 9.15 26.94 -6.05
C LEU A 353 9.43 27.52 -7.45
N PRO A 354 10.53 28.26 -7.63
CA PRO A 354 10.90 28.78 -8.94
C PRO A 354 11.25 27.63 -9.88
N PHE A 355 10.57 27.60 -11.02
CA PHE A 355 10.82 26.57 -12.03
C PHE A 355 12.05 26.93 -12.86
N MET A 356 13.10 26.13 -12.80
CA MET A 356 14.37 26.39 -13.50
C MET A 356 14.54 25.57 -14.79
N GLY A 357 13.57 24.70 -15.13
CA GLY A 357 13.66 23.79 -16.26
C GLY A 357 12.86 24.20 -17.50
N PRO A 358 13.03 23.49 -18.63
CA PRO A 358 12.25 23.69 -19.83
C PRO A 358 10.77 23.35 -19.56
N ARG A 359 9.85 24.22 -20.00
CA ARG A 359 8.41 24.01 -19.81
C ARG A 359 7.81 22.91 -20.71
N SER A 360 8.56 22.46 -21.70
CA SER A 360 8.15 21.44 -22.66
C SER A 360 8.88 20.12 -22.36
N TYR A 361 8.17 18.99 -22.43
CA TYR A 361 8.71 17.64 -22.23
C TYR A 361 9.03 17.26 -20.78
N THR A 362 8.21 17.72 -19.84
CA THR A 362 8.23 17.27 -18.46
C THR A 362 7.00 16.45 -18.12
N GLN A 363 7.15 15.49 -17.23
CA GLN A 363 6.05 14.72 -16.65
C GLN A 363 5.85 15.16 -15.20
N GLU A 364 4.60 15.47 -14.84
CA GLU A 364 4.21 15.74 -13.45
C GLU A 364 4.25 14.43 -12.65
N VAL A 365 5.04 14.41 -11.58
CA VAL A 365 5.14 13.31 -10.64
C VAL A 365 4.85 13.80 -9.24
N ILE A 366 3.90 13.16 -8.56
CA ILE A 366 3.54 13.47 -7.19
C ILE A 366 4.25 12.47 -6.27
N GLN A 367 4.99 12.99 -5.29
CA GLN A 367 5.66 12.20 -4.28
C GLN A 367 5.14 12.57 -2.89
N THR A 368 5.05 11.59 -2.00
CA THR A 368 4.82 11.79 -0.56
C THR A 368 5.90 11.04 0.20
N TYR A 369 6.61 11.76 1.03
CA TYR A 369 7.70 11.26 1.85
C TYR A 369 7.23 11.15 3.29
N SER A 370 7.54 10.03 3.93
CA SER A 370 7.36 9.82 5.37
C SER A 370 8.72 9.46 5.95
N ILE A 371 9.27 10.34 6.75
CA ILE A 371 10.56 10.16 7.41
C ILE A 371 10.41 9.10 8.52
N VAL A 372 11.39 8.23 8.66
CA VAL A 372 11.38 7.09 9.60
C VAL A 372 12.58 7.15 10.56
N ALA A 373 13.64 7.84 10.18
CA ALA A 373 14.78 8.12 11.04
C ALA A 373 15.17 9.59 10.90
N ASP A 374 15.76 10.16 11.94
CA ASP A 374 16.18 11.56 11.95
C ASP A 374 17.17 11.84 10.81
N PHE A 375 16.96 12.95 10.12
CA PHE A 375 17.69 13.35 8.93
C PHE A 375 18.00 14.85 8.99
N PRO A 376 19.09 15.33 8.38
CA PRO A 376 19.39 16.77 8.36
C PRO A 376 18.25 17.61 7.79
N GLY A 377 18.29 18.90 8.01
CA GLY A 377 17.36 19.87 7.45
C GLY A 377 17.41 20.02 5.94
N LEU A 378 17.77 18.98 5.21
CA LEU A 378 17.74 18.86 3.76
C LEU A 378 16.51 18.07 3.33
N ILE A 379 15.74 18.58 2.38
CA ILE A 379 14.47 17.96 1.95
C ILE A 379 14.69 17.15 0.68
N PRO A 380 14.69 15.79 0.74
CA PRO A 380 14.78 14.95 -0.45
C PRO A 380 13.63 15.18 -1.43
N VAL A 381 13.93 15.32 -2.72
CA VAL A 381 12.94 15.56 -3.78
C VAL A 381 13.36 14.89 -5.10
N LEU A 382 12.42 14.64 -5.99
CA LEU A 382 12.77 14.39 -7.40
C LEU A 382 13.20 15.67 -8.07
N ASP A 383 13.91 15.52 -9.19
CA ASP A 383 14.35 16.65 -10.01
C ASP A 383 13.21 17.61 -10.34
N GLN A 384 13.56 18.92 -10.37
CA GLN A 384 12.67 20.05 -10.68
C GLN A 384 11.36 20.09 -9.87
N PRO A 385 11.43 20.20 -8.53
CA PRO A 385 10.24 20.37 -7.71
C PRO A 385 9.55 21.69 -8.01
N ARG A 386 8.24 21.65 -8.26
CA ARG A 386 7.40 22.80 -8.57
C ARG A 386 6.59 23.28 -7.38
N TYR A 387 5.99 22.33 -6.65
CA TYR A 387 5.22 22.60 -5.46
C TYR A 387 5.73 21.72 -4.34
N LEU A 388 6.02 22.36 -3.20
CA LEU A 388 6.36 21.67 -1.97
C LEU A 388 5.24 21.93 -0.96
N TYR A 389 4.73 20.88 -0.33
CA TYR A 389 3.80 20.95 0.78
C TYR A 389 4.54 20.51 2.04
N PHE A 390 4.90 21.47 2.90
CA PHE A 390 5.80 21.26 4.02
C PHE A 390 5.29 21.95 5.29
N PRO A 391 5.55 21.38 6.50
CA PRO A 391 4.92 21.86 7.74
C PRO A 391 5.46 23.18 8.28
N THR A 392 6.68 23.61 7.96
CA THR A 392 7.24 24.90 8.42
C THR A 392 6.66 26.09 7.64
N GLU A 393 6.80 27.30 8.16
CA GLU A 393 6.38 28.53 7.45
C GLU A 393 7.39 28.97 6.40
N ASP A 394 8.67 28.67 6.62
CA ASP A 394 9.79 29.03 5.79
C ASP A 394 10.55 27.80 5.33
N VAL A 395 11.11 27.85 4.12
CA VAL A 395 12.09 26.91 3.56
C VAL A 395 13.10 27.72 2.76
N ALA A 396 14.30 27.20 2.56
CA ALA A 396 15.29 27.85 1.71
C ALA A 396 15.65 26.99 0.49
N ILE A 397 16.06 27.65 -0.57
CA ILE A 397 16.52 27.04 -1.83
C ILE A 397 17.98 27.40 -2.01
N GLY A 398 18.84 26.37 -2.01
CA GLY A 398 20.26 26.53 -2.33
C GLY A 398 20.49 26.88 -3.80
N PRO A 399 21.64 27.49 -4.13
CA PRO A 399 21.99 27.87 -5.49
C PRO A 399 22.12 26.66 -6.44
N GLU A 400 22.41 25.51 -5.87
CA GLU A 400 22.48 24.20 -6.55
C GLU A 400 21.10 23.51 -6.67
N GLY A 401 20.07 24.10 -6.06
CA GLY A 401 18.68 23.64 -6.10
C GLY A 401 18.31 22.66 -4.99
N SER A 402 19.11 22.56 -3.90
CA SER A 402 18.68 21.87 -2.69
C SER A 402 17.54 22.59 -2.00
N LEU A 403 16.69 21.88 -1.29
CA LEU A 403 15.66 22.44 -0.42
C LEU A 403 16.07 22.26 1.03
N ARG A 404 16.04 23.35 1.81
CA ARG A 404 16.51 23.37 3.18
C ARG A 404 15.38 23.73 4.14
N SER A 405 15.27 22.99 5.23
CA SER A 405 14.30 23.18 6.32
C SER A 405 14.96 23.90 7.48
N PRO A 406 14.22 24.78 8.20
CA PRO A 406 14.72 25.40 9.44
C PRO A 406 14.85 24.40 10.61
N VAL A 407 14.35 23.20 10.45
CA VAL A 407 14.41 22.12 11.44
C VAL A 407 14.89 20.83 10.80
N PRO A 408 15.55 19.92 11.55
CA PRO A 408 15.88 18.60 11.06
C PRO A 408 14.60 17.83 10.71
N LEU A 409 14.68 16.88 9.78
CA LEU A 409 13.55 16.03 9.42
C LEU A 409 13.48 14.87 10.42
N SER A 410 12.56 14.94 11.36
CA SER A 410 12.43 13.95 12.44
C SER A 410 11.51 12.78 12.03
N ASP A 411 11.64 11.65 12.74
CA ASP A 411 10.74 10.49 12.58
C ASP A 411 9.26 10.91 12.68
N GLY A 412 8.44 10.36 11.79
CA GLY A 412 7.02 10.66 11.66
C GLY A 412 6.70 11.91 10.81
N LEU A 413 7.69 12.71 10.41
CA LEU A 413 7.46 13.86 9.54
C LEU A 413 7.03 13.38 8.14
N THR A 414 5.93 13.94 7.66
CA THR A 414 5.40 13.66 6.32
C THR A 414 5.28 14.96 5.53
N TYR A 415 5.73 14.94 4.27
CA TYR A 415 5.59 16.05 3.33
C TYR A 415 5.31 15.53 1.92
N SER A 416 4.79 16.40 1.06
CA SER A 416 4.48 16.04 -0.33
C SER A 416 5.11 17.02 -1.30
N VAL A 417 5.53 16.51 -2.45
CA VAL A 417 6.18 17.27 -3.52
C VAL A 417 5.51 16.98 -4.85
N VAL A 418 5.37 17.98 -5.67
CA VAL A 418 5.01 17.84 -7.09
C VAL A 418 6.19 18.30 -7.93
N SER A 419 6.84 17.35 -8.59
CA SER A 419 7.98 17.60 -9.48
C SER A 419 7.58 17.51 -10.94
N HIS A 420 8.24 18.29 -11.77
CA HIS A 420 8.15 18.23 -13.22
C HIS A 420 9.40 17.56 -13.77
N VAL A 421 9.41 16.23 -13.78
CA VAL A 421 10.58 15.45 -14.19
C VAL A 421 10.79 15.57 -15.70
N SER A 422 11.98 15.96 -16.13
CA SER A 422 12.35 16.08 -17.52
C SER A 422 12.40 14.71 -18.20
N LEU A 423 11.70 14.58 -19.34
CA LEU A 423 11.80 13.37 -20.17
C LEU A 423 13.12 13.36 -20.92
N ARG A 424 13.88 12.28 -20.76
CA ARG A 424 15.15 12.10 -21.44
C ARG A 424 14.91 11.65 -22.88
N ASP A 425 15.26 12.52 -23.83
CA ASP A 425 15.22 12.23 -25.27
C ASP A 425 16.64 12.31 -25.82
N ARG A 426 17.23 11.15 -26.16
CA ARG A 426 18.58 11.02 -26.67
C ARG A 426 18.85 11.91 -27.89
N THR A 427 17.91 11.97 -28.84
CA THR A 427 18.05 12.74 -30.05
C THR A 427 18.18 14.24 -29.75
N ARG A 428 17.26 14.75 -28.92
CA ARG A 428 17.24 16.18 -28.55
C ARG A 428 18.43 16.59 -27.68
N LEU A 429 18.83 15.74 -26.75
CA LEU A 429 20.00 15.99 -25.91
C LEU A 429 21.29 15.93 -26.73
N GLY A 430 21.34 15.07 -27.76
CA GLY A 430 22.44 15.03 -28.72
C GLY A 430 22.51 16.24 -29.63
N GLU A 431 21.39 16.91 -29.88
CA GLU A 431 21.31 18.18 -30.67
C GLU A 431 21.45 19.43 -29.80
N ALA A 432 21.64 19.30 -28.47
CA ALA A 432 21.77 20.44 -27.57
C ALA A 432 23.00 21.30 -27.93
N ALA A 433 22.86 22.61 -27.79
CA ALA A 433 23.96 23.53 -28.02
C ALA A 433 25.16 23.23 -27.11
N THR A 434 26.35 23.46 -27.60
CA THR A 434 27.63 23.29 -26.84
C THR A 434 28.15 24.59 -26.27
N THR A 435 27.43 25.71 -26.47
CA THR A 435 27.77 27.04 -25.91
C THR A 435 27.03 27.23 -24.60
N TYR A 436 27.75 27.43 -23.53
CA TYR A 436 27.21 27.62 -22.19
C TYR A 436 27.20 29.10 -21.79
N ARG A 437 26.31 29.44 -20.84
CA ARG A 437 26.28 30.80 -20.25
C ARG A 437 27.44 30.92 -19.26
N ASP A 438 28.02 32.12 -19.13
CA ASP A 438 29.13 32.39 -18.21
C ASP A 438 28.83 31.92 -16.79
N ALA A 439 27.64 32.17 -16.26
CA ALA A 439 27.20 31.75 -14.95
C ALA A 439 27.19 30.19 -14.75
N ILE A 440 27.16 29.41 -15.82
CA ILE A 440 27.28 27.96 -15.78
C ILE A 440 28.75 27.55 -15.95
N SER A 441 29.46 28.16 -16.89
CA SER A 441 30.84 27.80 -17.19
C SER A 441 31.78 28.13 -16.03
N GLU A 442 31.64 29.31 -15.41
CA GLU A 442 32.50 29.72 -14.29
C GLU A 442 32.41 28.81 -13.08
N VAL A 443 31.23 28.24 -12.85
CA VAL A 443 30.98 27.41 -11.66
C VAL A 443 31.21 25.92 -11.93
N TYR A 444 30.69 25.42 -13.04
CA TYR A 444 30.58 23.97 -13.26
C TYR A 444 31.62 23.39 -14.21
N LEU A 445 32.63 24.19 -14.56
CA LEU A 445 33.84 23.73 -15.26
C LEU A 445 35.10 23.78 -14.38
N GLN A 446 34.99 24.06 -13.11
CA GLN A 446 36.09 24.12 -12.18
C GLN A 446 36.77 22.75 -12.06
N VAL A 447 38.06 22.71 -12.39
CA VAL A 447 38.98 21.59 -12.16
C VAL A 447 40.31 22.22 -11.67
N PRO A 448 40.96 21.67 -10.63
CA PRO A 448 42.27 22.15 -10.21
C PRO A 448 43.27 22.10 -11.37
N GLU A 449 44.08 23.17 -11.57
CA GLU A 449 44.95 23.29 -12.72
C GLU A 449 46.01 22.15 -12.78
N GLU A 450 46.44 21.68 -11.61
CA GLU A 450 47.48 20.62 -11.47
C GLU A 450 47.03 19.28 -12.06
N ILE A 451 45.76 18.96 -12.07
CA ILE A 451 45.20 17.67 -12.53
C ILE A 451 44.50 17.79 -13.89
N ASN A 452 44.16 19.00 -14.33
CA ASN A 452 43.28 19.23 -15.50
C ASN A 452 43.87 18.64 -16.80
N GLU A 453 45.16 18.84 -17.06
CA GLU A 453 45.80 18.31 -18.27
C GLU A 453 45.81 16.77 -18.29
N ARG A 454 46.17 16.13 -17.18
CA ARG A 454 46.18 14.64 -17.07
C ARG A 454 44.77 14.07 -17.25
N LEU A 455 43.75 14.69 -16.71
CA LEU A 455 42.35 14.24 -16.86
C LEU A 455 41.84 14.41 -18.28
N ARG A 456 42.23 15.52 -18.95
CA ARG A 456 41.89 15.75 -20.34
C ARG A 456 42.54 14.72 -21.26
N ASP A 457 43.87 14.51 -21.14
CA ASP A 457 44.61 13.52 -21.92
C ASP A 457 44.03 12.11 -21.77
N TYR A 458 43.69 11.75 -20.54
CA TYR A 458 43.02 10.49 -20.25
C TYR A 458 41.65 10.42 -20.95
N SER A 459 40.81 11.45 -20.82
CA SER A 459 39.50 11.50 -21.45
C SER A 459 39.57 11.38 -22.97
N GLU A 460 40.50 12.13 -23.60
CA GLU A 460 40.73 12.10 -25.05
C GLU A 460 41.21 10.73 -25.50
N SER A 461 42.10 10.08 -24.73
CA SER A 461 42.58 8.72 -25.02
C SER A 461 41.45 7.69 -24.98
N VAL A 462 40.55 7.80 -24.01
CA VAL A 462 39.38 6.94 -23.90
C VAL A 462 38.44 7.16 -25.08
N LEU A 463 38.13 8.42 -25.41
CA LEU A 463 37.24 8.76 -26.52
C LEU A 463 37.80 8.35 -27.89
N ALA A 464 39.13 8.38 -28.07
CA ALA A 464 39.80 7.91 -29.29
C ALA A 464 39.58 6.42 -29.58
N ASN A 465 39.28 5.62 -28.55
CA ASN A 465 38.93 4.21 -28.68
C ASN A 465 37.48 3.95 -29.06
N ALA A 466 36.62 4.99 -29.15
CA ALA A 466 35.25 4.83 -29.58
C ALA A 466 35.16 4.40 -31.05
N VAL A 467 34.22 3.47 -31.34
CA VAL A 467 34.05 2.93 -32.72
C VAL A 467 33.61 4.03 -33.70
N ASN A 468 32.85 5.00 -33.23
CA ASN A 468 32.44 6.17 -34.01
C ASN A 468 32.89 7.44 -33.28
N PRO A 469 33.22 8.52 -33.99
CA PRO A 469 33.49 9.81 -33.38
C PRO A 469 32.30 10.27 -32.54
N LEU A 470 32.57 10.73 -31.32
CA LEU A 470 31.56 11.24 -30.39
C LEU A 470 31.65 12.77 -30.38
N ASP A 471 30.66 13.44 -31.01
CA ASP A 471 30.73 14.88 -31.27
C ASP A 471 29.80 15.68 -30.34
N ASN A 472 28.98 15.01 -29.50
CA ASN A 472 28.01 15.72 -28.64
C ASN A 472 28.19 15.35 -27.15
N PRO A 473 27.90 16.31 -26.24
CA PRO A 473 28.10 16.12 -24.82
C PRO A 473 27.32 14.94 -24.23
N TYR A 474 26.14 14.60 -24.77
CA TYR A 474 25.34 13.48 -24.28
C TYR A 474 26.01 12.13 -24.52
N GLU A 475 26.45 11.88 -25.74
CA GLU A 475 27.13 10.62 -26.10
C GLU A 475 28.49 10.50 -25.41
N ILE A 476 29.23 11.62 -25.27
CA ILE A 476 30.50 11.66 -24.52
C ILE A 476 30.23 11.27 -23.06
N SER A 477 29.23 11.87 -22.41
CA SER A 477 28.89 11.56 -21.01
C SER A 477 28.51 10.09 -20.84
N LEU A 478 27.69 9.57 -21.76
CA LEU A 478 27.24 8.18 -21.73
C LEU A 478 28.41 7.21 -21.92
N TYR A 479 29.33 7.51 -22.87
CA TYR A 479 30.48 6.66 -23.18
C TYR A 479 31.48 6.62 -22.03
N LEU A 480 31.82 7.79 -21.45
CA LEU A 480 32.74 7.87 -20.31
C LEU A 480 32.15 7.17 -19.07
N ALA A 481 30.85 7.36 -18.78
CA ALA A 481 30.17 6.67 -17.68
C ALA A 481 30.23 5.13 -17.88
N GLN A 482 29.95 4.68 -19.10
CA GLN A 482 29.99 3.26 -19.44
C GLN A 482 31.44 2.70 -19.38
N HIS A 483 32.44 3.48 -19.82
CA HIS A 483 33.85 3.10 -19.75
C HIS A 483 34.27 2.90 -18.28
N LEU A 484 34.00 3.89 -17.40
CA LEU A 484 34.34 3.77 -15.98
C LEU A 484 33.71 2.52 -15.34
N LYS A 485 32.45 2.29 -15.62
CA LYS A 485 31.70 1.13 -15.13
C LYS A 485 32.26 -0.22 -15.57
N GLN A 486 32.86 -0.29 -16.76
CA GLN A 486 33.38 -1.55 -17.33
C GLN A 486 34.85 -1.79 -17.01
N THR A 487 35.60 -0.73 -16.73
CA THR A 487 37.06 -0.79 -16.59
C THR A 487 37.50 -0.85 -15.13
N TYR A 488 36.69 -0.25 -14.23
CA TYR A 488 37.06 -0.10 -12.82
C TYR A 488 36.13 -0.88 -11.92
N ASP A 489 36.67 -1.37 -10.78
CA ASP A 489 35.96 -2.20 -9.82
C ASP A 489 35.75 -1.48 -8.48
N ILE A 490 34.73 -1.90 -7.75
CA ILE A 490 34.48 -1.50 -6.35
C ILE A 490 35.16 -2.55 -5.46
N PRO A 491 36.06 -2.17 -4.54
CA PRO A 491 36.65 -3.11 -3.58
C PRO A 491 35.56 -3.78 -2.73
N GLN A 492 35.69 -5.10 -2.54
CA GLN A 492 34.75 -5.84 -1.69
C GLN A 492 34.90 -5.52 -0.19
N ASP A 493 36.14 -5.16 0.19
CA ASP A 493 36.46 -4.75 1.56
C ASP A 493 36.25 -3.23 1.70
N PRO A 494 35.39 -2.77 2.61
CA PRO A 494 35.19 -1.33 2.90
C PRO A 494 36.47 -0.62 3.35
N PHE A 495 37.50 -1.35 3.81
CA PHE A 495 38.82 -0.85 4.19
C PHE A 495 39.93 -1.26 3.20
N GLY A 496 39.56 -1.80 2.05
CA GLY A 496 40.47 -2.36 1.06
C GLY A 496 41.37 -1.35 0.32
N LEU A 497 41.03 -0.04 0.39
CA LEU A 497 41.84 1.04 -0.16
C LEU A 497 42.58 1.79 0.96
N ALA A 498 43.82 2.12 0.71
CA ALA A 498 44.59 3.01 1.57
C ALA A 498 43.93 4.40 1.65
N PHE A 499 44.12 5.09 2.74
CA PHE A 499 43.75 6.51 2.82
C PHE A 499 44.64 7.33 1.90
N LEU A 500 44.12 8.43 1.41
CA LEU A 500 44.90 9.42 0.67
C LEU A 500 45.68 10.28 1.68
N ASP A 501 46.94 10.52 1.38
CA ASP A 501 47.79 11.44 2.13
C ASP A 501 47.45 12.90 1.81
N GLU A 502 47.94 13.82 2.66
CA GLU A 502 47.72 15.25 2.46
C GLU A 502 48.42 15.69 1.13
N GLY A 503 47.61 16.26 0.22
CA GLY A 503 48.05 16.66 -1.13
C GLY A 503 47.92 15.60 -2.23
N GLU A 504 47.48 14.39 -1.90
CA GLU A 504 47.08 13.42 -2.92
C GLU A 504 45.68 13.72 -3.46
N ASP A 505 45.51 13.57 -4.80
CA ASP A 505 44.25 13.80 -5.46
C ASP A 505 43.50 12.49 -5.67
N LEU A 506 42.21 12.49 -5.31
CA LEU A 506 41.34 11.30 -5.38
C LEU A 506 41.15 10.82 -6.83
N ALA A 507 40.94 11.74 -7.77
CA ALA A 507 40.68 11.36 -9.16
C ALA A 507 41.91 10.78 -9.83
N LEU A 508 43.10 11.34 -9.57
CA LEU A 508 44.34 10.80 -10.05
C LEU A 508 44.63 9.44 -9.41
N ASN A 509 44.43 9.31 -8.10
CA ASN A 509 44.61 8.03 -7.42
C ASN A 509 43.66 6.96 -7.97
N PHE A 510 42.39 7.31 -8.20
CA PHE A 510 41.42 6.39 -8.79
C PHE A 510 41.85 5.87 -10.18
N LEU A 511 42.32 6.77 -11.06
CA LEU A 511 42.65 6.42 -12.44
C LEU A 511 44.00 5.76 -12.58
N PHE A 512 45.03 6.23 -11.88
CA PHE A 512 46.42 5.91 -12.18
C PHE A 512 47.13 5.11 -11.08
N ARG A 513 46.52 4.91 -9.90
CA ARG A 513 47.15 4.20 -8.76
C ARG A 513 47.76 2.85 -9.17
N CYS A 514 47.07 2.08 -10.00
CA CYS A 514 47.55 0.75 -10.40
C CYS A 514 48.66 0.80 -11.44
N GLU A 515 48.75 1.83 -12.26
CA GLU A 515 49.86 2.05 -13.21
C GLU A 515 51.13 2.49 -12.47
N GLU A 516 50.96 3.30 -11.44
CA GLU A 516 52.05 3.84 -10.61
C GLU A 516 52.49 2.86 -9.50
N SER A 517 51.75 1.77 -9.31
CA SER A 517 52.05 0.76 -8.28
C SER A 517 53.30 -0.07 -8.61
N PRO A 518 54.13 -0.38 -7.60
CA PRO A 518 55.28 -1.33 -7.77
C PRO A 518 54.86 -2.72 -8.26
N ASN A 519 53.59 -3.10 -8.03
CA ASN A 519 53.04 -4.38 -8.50
C ASN A 519 51.65 -4.16 -9.14
N PRO A 520 51.57 -3.68 -10.40
CA PRO A 520 50.31 -3.38 -11.09
C PRO A 520 49.37 -4.59 -11.19
N ALA A 521 49.89 -5.80 -11.30
CA ALA A 521 49.09 -7.02 -11.45
C ALA A 521 48.32 -7.41 -10.15
N ALA A 522 48.74 -6.91 -9.02
CA ALA A 522 48.09 -7.18 -7.74
C ALA A 522 47.16 -6.00 -7.26
N CYS A 523 47.16 -4.90 -8.01
CA CYS A 523 46.36 -3.74 -7.71
C CYS A 523 44.96 -3.86 -8.32
N THR A 524 43.91 -3.55 -7.57
CA THR A 524 42.55 -3.45 -8.09
C THR A 524 42.29 -2.00 -8.50
N PRO A 525 42.12 -1.71 -9.82
CA PRO A 525 41.83 -0.35 -10.27
C PRO A 525 40.40 0.05 -9.87
N GLY A 526 40.22 1.30 -9.44
CA GLY A 526 38.91 1.83 -9.11
C GLY A 526 38.81 2.42 -7.70
N GLY A 527 37.61 2.46 -7.14
CA GLY A 527 37.33 3.11 -5.87
C GLY A 527 35.98 2.76 -5.30
N TYR A 528 35.59 3.47 -4.26
CA TYR A 528 34.23 3.35 -3.68
C TYR A 528 33.20 4.03 -4.58
N PRO A 529 31.88 3.73 -4.42
CA PRO A 529 30.83 4.18 -5.35
C PRO A 529 30.91 5.67 -5.72
N ASP A 530 31.07 6.55 -4.75
CA ASP A 530 31.05 8.00 -4.97
C ASP A 530 32.28 8.51 -5.73
N HIS A 531 33.39 7.78 -5.67
CA HIS A 531 34.62 8.10 -6.44
C HIS A 531 34.37 8.03 -7.95
N PHE A 532 33.55 7.07 -8.41
CA PHE A 532 33.19 6.93 -9.83
C PHE A 532 32.49 8.19 -10.35
N SER A 533 31.51 8.71 -9.59
CA SER A 533 30.79 9.92 -9.96
C SER A 533 31.66 11.18 -9.88
N THR A 534 32.57 11.24 -8.93
CA THR A 534 33.59 12.31 -8.84
C THR A 534 34.48 12.30 -10.07
N VAL A 535 35.04 11.13 -10.43
CA VAL A 535 35.89 11.00 -11.60
C VAL A 535 35.17 11.34 -12.89
N LEU A 536 33.94 10.84 -13.10
CA LEU A 536 33.12 11.18 -14.27
C LEU A 536 32.90 12.69 -14.36
N THR A 537 32.56 13.33 -13.23
CA THR A 537 32.31 14.78 -13.18
C THR A 537 33.55 15.57 -13.61
N LEU A 538 34.72 15.20 -13.11
CA LEU A 538 35.98 15.87 -13.44
C LEU A 538 36.43 15.60 -14.87
N LEU A 539 36.28 14.38 -15.39
CA LEU A 539 36.58 14.06 -16.79
C LEU A 539 35.72 14.90 -17.76
N LEU A 540 34.45 15.08 -17.46
CA LEU A 540 33.55 15.90 -18.26
C LEU A 540 33.93 17.39 -18.19
N ARG A 541 34.24 17.90 -16.98
CA ARG A 541 34.70 19.29 -16.80
C ARG A 541 36.00 19.58 -17.56
N SER A 542 36.95 18.63 -17.54
CA SER A 542 38.22 18.79 -18.28
C SER A 542 38.01 18.87 -19.79
N LEU A 543 36.95 18.27 -20.33
CA LEU A 543 36.50 18.38 -21.72
C LEU A 543 35.68 19.63 -22.03
N GLY A 544 35.43 20.50 -21.05
CA GLY A 544 34.58 21.69 -21.19
C GLY A 544 33.09 21.41 -21.16
N ILE A 545 32.66 20.29 -20.63
CA ILE A 545 31.25 19.92 -20.43
C ILE A 545 30.86 20.20 -18.97
N PRO A 546 29.94 21.17 -18.70
CA PRO A 546 29.55 21.52 -17.34
C PRO A 546 28.86 20.36 -16.64
N ALA A 547 29.45 19.93 -15.53
CA ALA A 547 28.98 18.83 -14.72
C ALA A 547 29.11 19.15 -13.23
N ARG A 548 28.29 18.51 -12.39
CA ARG A 548 28.32 18.63 -10.94
C ARG A 548 28.06 17.29 -10.26
N LEU A 549 28.55 17.16 -9.04
CA LEU A 549 28.25 15.99 -8.21
C LEU A 549 26.94 16.23 -7.47
N ALA A 550 25.97 15.33 -7.60
CA ALA A 550 24.71 15.38 -6.88
C ALA A 550 24.56 14.16 -5.98
N THR A 551 24.23 14.38 -4.71
CA THR A 551 24.00 13.31 -3.75
C THR A 551 22.51 13.17 -3.43
N GLY A 552 22.11 11.95 -3.13
CA GLY A 552 20.74 11.59 -2.84
C GLY A 552 20.61 10.11 -2.59
N PHE A 553 19.39 9.64 -2.65
CA PHE A 553 19.09 8.22 -2.51
C PHE A 553 18.60 7.64 -3.84
N GLY A 554 18.96 6.42 -4.11
CA GLY A 554 18.31 5.60 -5.12
C GLY A 554 16.84 5.37 -4.80
N PRO A 555 16.09 4.73 -5.71
CA PRO A 555 14.65 4.52 -5.56
C PRO A 555 14.26 3.74 -4.30
N GLY A 556 15.19 2.95 -3.75
CA GLY A 556 14.91 2.05 -2.64
C GLY A 556 14.20 0.77 -3.07
N ASP A 557 13.82 -0.04 -2.09
CA ASP A 557 13.12 -1.31 -2.28
C ASP A 557 11.60 -1.06 -2.39
N PHE A 558 10.99 -1.36 -3.54
CA PHE A 558 9.56 -1.24 -3.67
C PHE A 558 8.84 -2.34 -2.89
N ASN A 559 8.01 -1.96 -1.91
CA ASN A 559 7.18 -2.88 -1.17
C ASN A 559 5.78 -2.97 -1.81
N PRO A 560 5.47 -4.03 -2.56
CA PRO A 560 4.20 -4.14 -3.28
C PRO A 560 2.99 -4.33 -2.38
N PHE A 561 3.18 -4.68 -1.09
CA PHE A 561 2.08 -4.80 -0.13
C PHE A 561 1.61 -3.43 0.36
N THR A 562 2.52 -2.49 0.57
CA THR A 562 2.22 -1.12 1.00
C THR A 562 2.09 -0.15 -0.16
N GLY A 563 2.70 -0.45 -1.31
CA GLY A 563 2.81 0.44 -2.46
C GLY A 563 3.78 1.59 -2.23
N LEU A 564 4.75 1.41 -1.31
CA LEU A 564 5.75 2.39 -0.94
C LEU A 564 7.15 1.89 -1.34
N TYR A 565 8.03 2.83 -1.65
CA TYR A 565 9.47 2.58 -1.72
C TYR A 565 10.06 2.72 -0.32
N GLU A 566 10.73 1.69 0.18
CA GLU A 566 11.47 1.70 1.44
C GLU A 566 12.93 2.07 1.15
N VAL A 567 13.32 3.27 1.56
CA VAL A 567 14.64 3.84 1.29
C VAL A 567 15.48 3.72 2.56
N LYS A 568 16.63 3.06 2.40
CA LYS A 568 17.62 2.87 3.47
C LYS A 568 18.75 3.89 3.34
N ASN A 569 19.48 4.13 4.43
CA ASN A 569 20.72 4.93 4.41
C ASN A 569 21.75 4.37 3.41
N THR A 570 21.84 3.04 3.28
CA THR A 570 22.73 2.36 2.31
C THR A 570 22.32 2.53 0.85
N HIS A 571 21.17 3.13 0.55
CA HIS A 571 20.78 3.51 -0.80
C HIS A 571 21.25 4.94 -1.16
N ALA A 572 21.97 5.61 -0.26
CA ALA A 572 22.57 6.91 -0.52
C ALA A 572 23.83 6.75 -1.36
N PHE A 573 23.99 7.57 -2.39
CA PHE A 573 25.18 7.64 -3.24
C PHE A 573 25.21 8.94 -4.03
N ALA A 574 26.32 9.20 -4.70
CA ALA A 574 26.50 10.36 -5.57
C ALA A 574 26.33 10.00 -7.04
N LEU A 575 25.77 10.93 -7.81
CA LEU A 575 25.61 10.89 -9.27
C LEU A 575 26.36 12.06 -9.93
N THR A 576 26.69 11.91 -11.21
CA THR A 576 27.10 13.04 -12.06
C THR A 576 25.89 13.65 -12.76
N GLU A 577 25.58 14.90 -12.50
CA GLU A 577 24.63 15.69 -13.28
C GLU A 577 25.34 16.54 -14.34
N VAL A 578 24.91 16.43 -15.60
CA VAL A 578 25.45 17.13 -16.75
C VAL A 578 24.44 18.17 -17.24
N TYR A 579 24.91 19.37 -17.53
CA TYR A 579 24.07 20.47 -17.99
C TYR A 579 23.93 20.51 -19.52
N PHE A 580 22.69 20.50 -19.99
CA PHE A 580 22.36 20.66 -21.41
C PHE A 580 21.61 21.99 -21.61
N PRO A 581 22.15 22.93 -22.40
CA PRO A 581 21.49 24.20 -22.67
C PRO A 581 20.04 24.01 -23.14
N SER A 582 19.12 24.80 -22.58
CA SER A 582 17.68 24.73 -22.82
C SER A 582 16.96 23.48 -22.31
N HIS A 583 17.69 22.45 -21.83
CA HIS A 583 17.13 21.19 -21.31
C HIS A 583 17.34 21.02 -19.80
N GLY A 584 18.35 21.67 -19.21
CA GLY A 584 18.69 21.57 -17.79
C GLY A 584 19.66 20.45 -17.45
N TRP A 585 19.60 19.95 -16.23
CA TRP A 585 20.50 18.95 -15.69
C TRP A 585 19.97 17.54 -15.93
N PHE A 586 20.86 16.61 -16.31
CA PHE A 586 20.54 15.18 -16.48
C PHE A 586 21.61 14.32 -15.80
N ALA A 587 21.14 13.38 -15.00
CA ALA A 587 22.00 12.50 -14.21
C ALA A 587 22.55 11.34 -15.03
N PHE A 588 23.83 10.98 -14.80
CA PHE A 588 24.51 9.80 -15.29
C PHE A 588 25.13 9.07 -14.10
N ASP A 589 25.03 7.74 -14.10
CA ASP A 589 25.49 6.88 -13.03
C ASP A 589 26.63 5.98 -13.54
N PRO A 590 27.87 6.26 -13.19
CA PRO A 590 29.04 5.46 -13.59
C PRO A 590 29.32 4.27 -12.66
N ILE A 591 28.51 4.06 -11.60
CA ILE A 591 28.76 3.05 -10.57
C ILE A 591 28.53 1.64 -11.12
N PRO A 592 29.48 0.69 -11.00
CA PRO A 592 29.28 -0.71 -11.37
C PRO A 592 28.07 -1.34 -10.63
N GLY A 593 27.25 -2.06 -11.37
CA GLY A 593 26.03 -2.68 -10.83
C GLY A 593 24.77 -1.82 -10.94
N HIS A 594 24.88 -0.50 -11.13
CA HIS A 594 23.77 0.39 -11.38
C HIS A 594 23.45 0.52 -12.88
N GLU A 595 22.33 1.12 -13.23
CA GLU A 595 22.05 1.51 -14.61
C GLU A 595 22.77 2.83 -14.93
N VAL A 596 23.33 2.97 -16.15
CA VAL A 596 24.04 4.22 -16.56
C VAL A 596 23.10 5.41 -16.55
N ILE A 597 21.85 5.18 -16.85
CA ILE A 597 20.77 6.15 -16.78
C ILE A 597 19.91 5.78 -15.58
N PRO A 598 19.82 6.64 -14.56
CA PRO A 598 18.94 6.38 -13.43
C PRO A 598 17.51 6.11 -13.88
N PRO A 599 16.77 5.22 -13.19
CA PRO A 599 15.42 4.82 -13.59
C PRO A 599 14.51 6.04 -13.74
N SER A 600 13.78 6.06 -14.83
CA SER A 600 12.86 7.13 -15.21
C SER A 600 11.39 6.73 -15.02
N VAL A 601 10.49 7.71 -15.16
CA VAL A 601 9.04 7.62 -14.90
C VAL A 601 8.30 6.53 -15.72
N SER A 602 8.93 5.89 -16.70
CA SER A 602 8.28 5.01 -17.67
C SER A 602 8.21 3.51 -17.29
N GLU A 603 8.88 3.07 -16.25
CA GLU A 603 8.93 1.64 -15.87
C GLU A 603 7.95 1.31 -14.76
N TYR A 604 6.78 0.78 -15.15
CA TYR A 604 5.72 0.39 -14.26
C TYR A 604 5.42 -1.11 -14.32
N GLU A 605 5.50 -1.82 -13.19
CA GLU A 605 5.10 -3.23 -13.06
C GLU A 605 3.74 -3.37 -12.33
N PRO A 606 2.63 -3.58 -13.06
CA PRO A 606 1.28 -3.56 -12.48
C PRO A 606 0.95 -4.71 -11.51
N PHE A 607 1.72 -5.80 -11.51
CA PHE A 607 1.42 -7.02 -10.77
C PHE A 607 2.52 -7.48 -9.79
N GLY A 608 3.23 -6.55 -9.16
CA GLY A 608 4.37 -6.84 -8.29
C GLY A 608 4.08 -7.86 -7.17
N VAL A 609 2.91 -7.81 -6.51
CA VAL A 609 2.53 -8.77 -5.46
C VAL A 609 2.36 -10.18 -6.02
N LEU A 610 1.70 -10.31 -7.17
CA LEU A 610 1.49 -11.59 -7.81
C LEU A 610 2.83 -12.19 -8.29
N ARG A 611 3.73 -11.35 -8.77
CA ARG A 611 5.08 -11.74 -9.18
C ARG A 611 5.92 -12.21 -8.00
N GLN A 612 5.97 -11.47 -6.89
CA GLN A 612 6.70 -11.91 -5.68
C GLN A 612 6.15 -13.22 -5.11
N PHE A 613 4.83 -13.36 -5.07
CA PHE A 613 4.19 -14.61 -4.65
C PHE A 613 4.54 -15.75 -5.60
N TRP A 614 4.58 -15.46 -6.91
CA TRP A 614 4.99 -16.43 -7.92
C TRP A 614 6.47 -16.79 -7.80
N ASP A 615 7.37 -15.84 -7.62
CA ASP A 615 8.81 -16.06 -7.46
C ASP A 615 9.10 -16.90 -6.22
N TRP A 616 8.36 -16.66 -5.12
CA TRP A 616 8.42 -17.49 -3.92
C TRP A 616 7.99 -18.94 -4.20
N ILE A 617 6.88 -19.17 -4.91
CA ILE A 617 6.43 -20.51 -5.31
C ILE A 617 7.40 -21.14 -6.33
N ALA A 618 7.87 -20.36 -7.30
CA ALA A 618 8.75 -20.81 -8.35
C ALA A 618 10.09 -21.33 -7.81
N GLY A 619 10.58 -20.76 -6.70
CA GLY A 619 11.77 -21.26 -6.00
C GLY A 619 11.61 -22.70 -5.47
N TRP A 620 10.39 -23.22 -5.35
CA TRP A 620 10.08 -24.57 -4.87
C TRP A 620 9.76 -25.55 -6.00
N LEU A 621 9.59 -25.07 -7.23
CA LEU A 621 9.15 -25.88 -8.36
C LEU A 621 10.30 -26.17 -9.34
N PRO A 622 10.32 -27.35 -9.99
CA PRO A 622 11.30 -27.64 -11.05
C PRO A 622 11.16 -26.68 -12.24
N SER A 623 12.29 -26.31 -12.85
CA SER A 623 12.38 -25.33 -13.95
C SER A 623 11.42 -25.55 -15.13
N PRO A 624 11.10 -26.79 -15.59
CA PRO A 624 10.13 -26.97 -16.67
C PRO A 624 8.71 -26.55 -16.32
N VAL A 625 8.32 -26.71 -15.03
CA VAL A 625 7.00 -26.35 -14.55
C VAL A 625 6.87 -24.84 -14.44
N THR A 626 7.91 -24.17 -13.93
CA THR A 626 7.94 -22.70 -13.81
C THR A 626 7.92 -22.04 -15.19
N GLY A 627 8.67 -22.57 -16.17
CA GLY A 627 8.67 -22.06 -17.54
C GLY A 627 7.27 -22.16 -18.22
N PHE A 628 6.56 -23.29 -18.02
CA PHE A 628 5.22 -23.46 -18.55
C PHE A 628 4.22 -22.47 -17.91
N ILE A 629 4.27 -22.30 -16.60
CA ILE A 629 3.36 -21.43 -15.88
C ILE A 629 3.67 -19.95 -16.18
N ASN A 630 4.96 -19.57 -16.27
CA ASN A 630 5.37 -18.24 -16.72
C ASN A 630 4.86 -17.94 -18.14
N GLY A 631 4.89 -18.91 -19.04
CA GLY A 631 4.30 -18.78 -20.39
C GLY A 631 2.80 -18.45 -20.33
N ILE A 632 2.05 -19.07 -19.42
CA ILE A 632 0.62 -18.79 -19.21
C ILE A 632 0.44 -17.35 -18.67
N PHE A 633 1.23 -16.92 -17.68
CA PHE A 633 1.15 -15.56 -17.13
C PHE A 633 1.47 -14.49 -18.16
N VAL A 634 2.51 -14.70 -18.98
CA VAL A 634 2.85 -13.79 -20.10
C VAL A 634 1.71 -13.71 -21.11
N MET A 635 1.09 -14.85 -21.44
CA MET A 635 -0.05 -14.88 -22.35
C MET A 635 -1.27 -14.15 -21.77
N LEU A 636 -1.55 -14.35 -20.47
CA LEU A 636 -2.64 -13.65 -19.79
C LEU A 636 -2.37 -12.14 -19.68
N GLY A 637 -1.14 -11.75 -19.34
CA GLY A 637 -0.71 -10.34 -19.30
C GLY A 637 -0.92 -9.66 -20.64
N ARG A 638 -0.42 -10.23 -21.72
CA ARG A 638 -0.64 -9.71 -23.08
C ARG A 638 -2.12 -9.64 -23.47
N GLY A 639 -2.93 -10.60 -23.03
CA GLY A 639 -4.36 -10.59 -23.22
C GLY A 639 -5.07 -9.44 -22.50
N ILE A 640 -4.65 -9.16 -21.26
CA ILE A 640 -5.17 -8.05 -20.46
C ILE A 640 -4.72 -6.71 -21.05
N ASP A 641 -3.45 -6.56 -21.41
CA ASP A 641 -2.93 -5.35 -22.05
C ASP A 641 -3.63 -5.05 -23.37
N TRP A 642 -3.84 -6.09 -24.21
CA TRP A 642 -4.61 -5.96 -25.43
C TRP A 642 -6.06 -5.52 -25.16
N PHE A 643 -6.69 -6.05 -24.11
CA PHE A 643 -8.04 -5.68 -23.71
C PHE A 643 -8.10 -4.24 -23.20
N LEU A 644 -7.17 -3.84 -22.32
CA LEU A 644 -7.10 -2.48 -21.77
C LEU A 644 -6.78 -1.44 -22.85
N ALA A 645 -5.88 -1.75 -23.78
CA ALA A 645 -5.54 -0.88 -24.90
C ALA A 645 -6.75 -0.55 -25.78
N ARG A 646 -7.78 -1.43 -25.82
CA ARG A 646 -9.03 -1.15 -26.52
C ARG A 646 -9.80 0.02 -25.93
N PHE A 647 -9.83 0.14 -24.61
CA PHE A 647 -10.52 1.25 -23.94
C PHE A 647 -9.83 2.60 -24.15
N ALA A 648 -8.52 2.60 -24.39
CA ALA A 648 -7.74 3.81 -24.66
C ALA A 648 -7.98 4.42 -26.05
N GLN A 649 -8.65 3.70 -26.98
CA GLN A 649 -8.88 4.12 -28.36
C GLN A 649 -10.13 4.99 -28.56
N GLY A 650 -10.58 5.72 -27.54
CA GLY A 650 -11.75 6.58 -27.61
C GLY A 650 -13.08 5.82 -27.50
N TRP A 651 -14.22 6.47 -27.85
CA TRP A 651 -15.56 5.93 -27.61
C TRP A 651 -15.86 4.64 -28.39
N LEU A 652 -15.33 4.49 -29.60
CA LEU A 652 -15.43 3.25 -30.40
C LEU A 652 -14.62 2.11 -29.74
N GLY A 653 -13.50 2.43 -29.10
CA GLY A 653 -12.72 1.50 -28.30
C GLY A 653 -13.49 1.00 -27.09
N VAL A 654 -14.20 1.88 -26.40
CA VAL A 654 -15.07 1.52 -25.27
C VAL A 654 -16.19 0.57 -25.71
N LEU A 655 -16.86 0.86 -26.82
CA LEU A 655 -17.90 0.00 -27.40
C LEU A 655 -17.35 -1.38 -27.76
N SER A 656 -16.19 -1.44 -28.42
CA SER A 656 -15.55 -2.73 -28.80
C SER A 656 -15.08 -3.51 -27.57
N GLY A 657 -14.60 -2.83 -26.54
CA GLY A 657 -14.23 -3.43 -25.26
C GLY A 657 -15.42 -4.03 -24.51
N LEU A 658 -16.54 -3.30 -24.45
CA LEU A 658 -17.80 -3.81 -23.88
C LEU A 658 -18.34 -5.01 -24.64
N LEU A 659 -18.31 -4.97 -25.98
CA LEU A 659 -18.73 -6.10 -26.81
C LEU A 659 -17.86 -7.34 -26.57
N THR A 660 -16.55 -7.15 -26.45
CA THR A 660 -15.60 -8.22 -26.12
C THR A 660 -15.89 -8.82 -24.74
N LEU A 661 -16.18 -7.98 -23.74
CA LEU A 661 -16.53 -8.42 -22.39
C LEU A 661 -17.83 -9.24 -22.38
N VAL A 662 -18.84 -8.83 -23.13
CA VAL A 662 -20.10 -9.57 -23.29
C VAL A 662 -19.84 -10.93 -23.96
N LEU A 663 -19.00 -10.98 -24.99
CA LEU A 663 -18.64 -12.23 -25.68
C LEU A 663 -17.89 -13.20 -24.76
N PHE A 664 -16.91 -12.70 -23.97
CA PHE A 664 -16.20 -13.52 -22.98
C PHE A 664 -17.12 -14.01 -21.87
N SER A 665 -18.02 -13.16 -21.36
CA SER A 665 -19.01 -13.53 -20.36
C SER A 665 -19.96 -14.61 -20.89
N PHE A 666 -20.39 -14.50 -22.14
CA PHE A 666 -21.23 -15.49 -22.78
C PHE A 666 -20.48 -16.81 -23.01
N ALA A 667 -19.26 -16.76 -23.50
CA ALA A 667 -18.41 -17.94 -23.68
C ALA A 667 -18.12 -18.64 -22.31
N GLY A 668 -17.86 -17.87 -21.25
CA GLY A 668 -17.70 -18.37 -19.90
C GLY A 668 -18.97 -19.03 -19.38
N TRP A 669 -20.14 -18.45 -19.64
CA TRP A 669 -21.43 -19.04 -19.28
C TRP A 669 -21.69 -20.35 -20.02
N LEU A 670 -21.39 -20.40 -21.35
CA LEU A 670 -21.51 -21.63 -22.16
C LEU A 670 -20.56 -22.73 -21.63
N SER A 671 -19.31 -22.37 -21.33
CA SER A 671 -18.31 -23.29 -20.77
C SER A 671 -18.75 -23.83 -19.39
N TRP A 672 -19.30 -22.96 -18.53
CA TRP A 672 -19.88 -23.36 -17.24
C TRP A 672 -21.05 -24.31 -17.41
N GLN A 673 -21.96 -24.05 -18.35
CA GLN A 673 -23.08 -24.94 -18.69
C GLN A 673 -22.55 -26.31 -19.17
N GLY A 674 -21.58 -26.28 -20.10
CA GLY A 674 -20.93 -27.50 -20.61
C GLY A 674 -20.23 -28.31 -19.50
N TRP A 675 -19.52 -27.62 -18.60
CA TRP A 675 -18.84 -28.28 -17.47
C TRP A 675 -19.84 -28.88 -16.47
N ARG A 676 -20.95 -28.17 -16.15
CA ARG A 676 -22.03 -28.71 -15.30
C ARG A 676 -22.64 -29.96 -15.91
N GLU A 677 -22.92 -29.95 -17.23
CA GLU A 677 -23.46 -31.08 -17.91
C GLU A 677 -22.47 -32.27 -17.98
N TRP A 678 -21.20 -31.99 -18.27
CA TRP A 678 -20.13 -33.00 -18.21
C TRP A 678 -19.96 -33.62 -16.82
N LYS A 679 -19.96 -32.82 -15.78
CA LYS A 679 -19.87 -33.27 -14.39
C LYS A 679 -21.08 -34.13 -14.02
N ARG A 680 -22.27 -33.76 -14.46
CA ARG A 680 -23.51 -34.53 -14.29
C ARG A 680 -23.42 -35.89 -14.98
N ARG A 681 -22.98 -35.93 -16.25
CA ARG A 681 -22.82 -37.18 -17.00
C ARG A 681 -21.77 -38.09 -16.40
N ARG A 682 -20.66 -37.52 -15.95
CA ARG A 682 -19.58 -38.27 -15.26
C ARG A 682 -20.03 -38.82 -13.91
N TRP A 683 -20.87 -38.12 -13.17
CA TRP A 683 -21.46 -38.60 -11.94
C TRP A 683 -22.44 -39.75 -12.22
N LEU A 684 -23.35 -39.62 -13.16
CA LEU A 684 -24.30 -40.65 -13.57
C LEU A 684 -23.58 -41.91 -14.06
N SER A 685 -22.46 -41.80 -14.78
CA SER A 685 -21.71 -42.96 -15.28
C SER A 685 -21.08 -43.82 -14.16
N LYS A 686 -20.84 -43.24 -12.99
CA LYS A 686 -20.29 -43.94 -11.83
C LYS A 686 -21.33 -44.72 -11.00
N LEU A 687 -22.63 -44.49 -11.23
CA LEU A 687 -23.70 -45.14 -10.50
C LEU A 687 -23.97 -46.56 -11.04
N ALA A 688 -24.42 -47.47 -10.18
CA ALA A 688 -24.91 -48.76 -10.60
C ALA A 688 -26.07 -48.63 -11.62
N ALA A 689 -26.24 -49.60 -12.48
CA ALA A 689 -27.18 -49.51 -13.63
C ALA A 689 -28.62 -49.16 -13.18
N MET A 690 -29.10 -49.76 -12.09
CA MET A 690 -30.44 -49.50 -11.54
C MET A 690 -30.56 -48.12 -10.92
N GLU A 691 -29.56 -47.71 -10.17
CA GLU A 691 -29.55 -46.38 -9.56
C GLU A 691 -29.45 -45.29 -10.61
N ARG A 692 -28.66 -45.51 -11.63
CA ARG A 692 -28.56 -44.58 -12.81
C ARG A 692 -29.91 -44.37 -13.49
N LEU A 693 -30.63 -45.46 -13.72
CA LEU A 693 -31.95 -45.38 -14.34
C LEU A 693 -32.96 -44.64 -13.46
N TYR A 694 -32.93 -44.92 -12.14
CA TYR A 694 -33.78 -44.22 -11.18
C TYR A 694 -33.47 -42.72 -11.10
N GLN A 695 -32.20 -42.38 -11.01
CA GLN A 695 -31.79 -40.98 -10.98
C GLN A 695 -32.07 -40.20 -12.27
N GLN A 696 -31.94 -40.86 -13.43
CA GLN A 696 -32.32 -40.27 -14.72
C GLN A 696 -33.83 -39.98 -14.80
N MET A 697 -34.67 -40.92 -14.31
CA MET A 697 -36.10 -40.74 -14.21
C MET A 697 -36.47 -39.58 -13.30
N LEU A 698 -35.87 -39.48 -12.08
CA LEU A 698 -36.14 -38.40 -11.16
C LEU A 698 -35.77 -37.03 -11.74
N GLN A 699 -34.60 -36.94 -12.38
CA GLN A 699 -34.13 -35.69 -12.96
C GLN A 699 -35.06 -35.22 -14.09
N GLN A 700 -35.58 -36.13 -14.85
CA GLN A 700 -36.51 -35.83 -15.97
C GLN A 700 -37.86 -35.34 -15.42
N LEU A 701 -38.42 -36.05 -14.46
CA LEU A 701 -39.69 -35.65 -13.86
C LEU A 701 -39.56 -34.31 -13.08
N ALA A 702 -38.41 -34.07 -12.49
CA ALA A 702 -38.12 -32.77 -11.88
C ALA A 702 -38.03 -31.63 -12.90
N ALA A 703 -37.40 -31.86 -14.07
CA ALA A 703 -37.35 -30.89 -15.16
C ALA A 703 -38.75 -30.59 -15.74
N ASP A 704 -39.66 -31.56 -15.66
CA ASP A 704 -41.05 -31.43 -16.08
C ASP A 704 -41.97 -30.86 -14.97
N GLY A 705 -41.39 -30.39 -13.85
CA GLY A 705 -42.10 -29.70 -12.75
C GLY A 705 -42.66 -30.63 -11.66
N CYS A 706 -42.19 -31.87 -11.56
CA CYS A 706 -42.52 -32.80 -10.49
C CYS A 706 -41.25 -33.29 -9.76
N PRO A 707 -40.59 -32.41 -8.93
CA PRO A 707 -39.45 -32.83 -8.17
C PRO A 707 -39.85 -33.75 -7.02
N LYS A 708 -39.05 -34.80 -6.76
CA LYS A 708 -39.22 -35.65 -5.58
C LYS A 708 -38.87 -34.89 -4.30
N HIS A 709 -39.79 -34.82 -3.36
CA HIS A 709 -39.49 -34.23 -2.06
C HIS A 709 -38.48 -35.09 -1.29
N PRO A 710 -37.48 -34.50 -0.60
CA PRO A 710 -36.47 -35.27 0.13
C PRO A 710 -37.02 -36.28 1.14
N ALA A 711 -38.16 -35.98 1.75
CA ALA A 711 -38.83 -36.86 2.74
C ALA A 711 -39.65 -38.02 2.10
N HIS A 712 -39.95 -37.97 0.79
CA HIS A 712 -40.74 -39.03 0.15
C HIS A 712 -39.92 -40.26 -0.15
N THR A 713 -40.45 -41.41 0.16
CA THR A 713 -39.93 -42.73 -0.30
C THR A 713 -40.10 -42.86 -1.82
N PRO A 714 -39.39 -43.76 -2.49
CA PRO A 714 -39.60 -44.02 -3.91
C PRO A 714 -41.03 -44.37 -4.26
N LEU A 715 -41.72 -45.14 -3.43
CA LEU A 715 -43.10 -45.57 -3.67
C LEU A 715 -44.12 -44.46 -3.42
N GLU A 716 -43.91 -43.59 -2.44
CA GLU A 716 -44.75 -42.38 -2.24
C GLU A 716 -44.60 -41.40 -3.42
N PHE A 717 -43.37 -41.24 -3.92
CA PHE A 717 -43.13 -40.43 -5.09
C PHE A 717 -43.87 -40.96 -6.34
N ALA A 718 -43.89 -42.31 -6.52
CA ALA A 718 -44.65 -42.92 -7.60
C ALA A 718 -46.16 -42.60 -7.50
N ARG A 719 -46.75 -42.56 -6.30
CA ARG A 719 -48.14 -42.13 -6.07
C ARG A 719 -48.34 -40.66 -6.44
N GLN A 720 -47.46 -39.82 -6.03
CA GLN A 720 -47.51 -38.36 -6.34
C GLN A 720 -47.49 -38.09 -7.88
N VAL A 721 -46.72 -38.90 -8.60
CA VAL A 721 -46.69 -38.84 -10.09
C VAL A 721 -48.05 -39.22 -10.69
N GLY A 722 -48.79 -40.15 -10.04
CA GLY A 722 -50.09 -40.58 -10.48
C GLY A 722 -51.16 -39.47 -10.53
N ASP A 723 -51.02 -38.46 -9.66
CA ASP A 723 -51.96 -37.33 -9.60
C ASP A 723 -51.75 -36.35 -10.77
N ARG A 724 -50.61 -36.43 -11.49
CA ARG A 724 -50.22 -35.43 -12.47
C ARG A 724 -49.93 -35.94 -13.88
N TYR A 725 -49.72 -37.26 -14.02
CA TYR A 725 -49.29 -37.83 -15.28
C TYR A 725 -50.22 -38.93 -15.78
N PRO A 726 -50.27 -39.18 -17.13
CA PRO A 726 -51.09 -40.25 -17.69
C PRO A 726 -50.77 -41.66 -17.11
N PRO A 727 -51.74 -42.59 -17.11
CA PRO A 727 -51.57 -43.91 -16.53
C PRO A 727 -50.40 -44.72 -17.15
N GLU A 728 -50.04 -44.47 -18.40
CA GLU A 728 -48.90 -45.07 -19.08
C GLU A 728 -47.55 -44.64 -18.45
N VAL A 729 -47.40 -43.37 -18.09
CA VAL A 729 -46.21 -42.85 -17.38
C VAL A 729 -46.16 -43.36 -15.93
N LEU A 730 -47.33 -43.36 -15.26
CA LEU A 730 -47.46 -43.85 -13.88
C LEU A 730 -47.04 -45.32 -13.75
N SER A 731 -47.51 -46.16 -14.70
CA SER A 731 -47.20 -47.62 -14.64
C SER A 731 -45.70 -47.87 -14.72
N ILE A 732 -44.95 -47.14 -15.58
CA ILE A 732 -43.51 -47.34 -15.73
C ILE A 732 -42.72 -46.71 -14.57
N VAL A 733 -43.12 -45.51 -14.09
CA VAL A 733 -42.52 -44.85 -12.92
C VAL A 733 -42.67 -45.74 -11.66
N SER A 734 -43.89 -46.34 -11.48
CA SER A 734 -44.16 -47.27 -10.37
C SER A 734 -43.28 -48.54 -10.43
N ARG A 735 -43.16 -49.14 -11.65
CA ARG A 735 -42.27 -50.29 -11.86
C ARG A 735 -40.81 -49.97 -11.60
N ILE A 736 -40.32 -48.83 -12.06
CA ILE A 736 -38.92 -48.39 -11.77
C ILE A 736 -38.71 -48.13 -10.28
N CYS A 737 -39.66 -47.52 -9.59
CA CYS A 737 -39.60 -47.28 -8.17
C CYS A 737 -39.62 -48.56 -7.35
N GLN A 738 -40.48 -49.54 -7.70
CA GLN A 738 -40.55 -50.89 -7.08
C GLN A 738 -39.25 -51.64 -7.34
N ALA A 739 -38.78 -51.69 -8.56
CA ALA A 739 -37.54 -52.31 -8.94
C ALA A 739 -36.30 -51.72 -8.21
N TYR A 740 -36.28 -50.41 -8.05
CA TYR A 740 -35.25 -49.72 -7.26
C TYR A 740 -35.27 -50.12 -5.78
N VAL A 741 -36.45 -50.21 -5.18
CA VAL A 741 -36.60 -50.62 -3.79
C VAL A 741 -36.19 -52.11 -3.61
N GLY A 742 -36.65 -52.99 -4.49
CA GLY A 742 -36.25 -54.44 -4.47
C GLY A 742 -34.73 -54.62 -4.64
N TRP A 743 -34.13 -53.89 -5.59
CA TRP A 743 -32.66 -53.90 -5.76
C TRP A 743 -31.90 -53.31 -4.57
N ARG A 744 -32.35 -52.22 -4.02
CA ARG A 744 -31.61 -51.49 -2.96
C ARG A 744 -31.71 -52.18 -1.60
N TYR A 745 -32.88 -52.69 -1.28
CA TYR A 745 -33.20 -53.24 0.06
C TYR A 745 -33.44 -54.76 0.04
N GLY A 746 -33.94 -55.33 -1.07
CA GLY A 746 -34.25 -56.73 -1.19
C GLY A 746 -33.15 -57.58 -1.87
N LYS A 747 -32.09 -56.97 -2.40
CA LYS A 747 -31.02 -57.63 -3.19
C LYS A 747 -31.56 -58.46 -4.39
N GLU A 748 -32.71 -58.07 -4.93
CA GLU A 748 -33.32 -58.75 -6.07
C GLU A 748 -32.55 -58.43 -7.36
N SER A 749 -32.44 -59.40 -8.28
CA SER A 749 -31.91 -59.18 -9.60
C SER A 749 -33.01 -58.59 -10.51
N VAL A 750 -32.76 -57.36 -11.00
CA VAL A 750 -33.75 -56.60 -11.79
C VAL A 750 -33.32 -56.53 -13.28
N PRO A 751 -34.21 -56.73 -14.23
CA PRO A 751 -33.93 -56.59 -15.67
C PRO A 751 -33.89 -55.07 -16.06
N VAL A 752 -32.75 -54.41 -15.72
CA VAL A 752 -32.59 -52.94 -15.86
C VAL A 752 -32.74 -52.46 -17.31
N GLU A 753 -32.30 -53.27 -18.28
CA GLU A 753 -32.33 -52.89 -19.70
C GLU A 753 -33.74 -52.85 -20.27
N GLU A 754 -34.60 -53.78 -19.82
CA GLU A 754 -36.01 -53.82 -20.18
C GLU A 754 -36.76 -52.58 -19.67
N LEU A 755 -36.54 -52.23 -18.39
CA LEU A 755 -37.11 -51.02 -17.77
C LEU A 755 -36.61 -49.73 -18.46
N ARG A 756 -35.35 -49.75 -18.85
CA ARG A 756 -34.77 -48.61 -19.60
C ARG A 756 -35.39 -48.41 -20.98
N GLN A 757 -35.59 -49.49 -21.69
CA GLN A 757 -36.24 -49.44 -23.02
C GLN A 757 -37.70 -48.93 -22.87
N GLN A 758 -38.42 -49.45 -21.89
CA GLN A 758 -39.80 -48.97 -21.62
C GLN A 758 -39.85 -47.49 -21.24
N TRP A 759 -38.89 -47.04 -20.41
CA TRP A 759 -38.76 -45.65 -20.04
C TRP A 759 -38.45 -44.75 -21.27
N GLN A 760 -37.55 -45.20 -22.15
CA GLN A 760 -37.23 -44.52 -23.39
C GLN A 760 -38.41 -44.48 -24.38
N MET A 761 -39.24 -45.51 -24.48
CA MET A 761 -40.43 -45.49 -25.31
C MET A 761 -41.42 -44.44 -24.82
N VAL A 762 -41.64 -44.32 -23.52
CA VAL A 762 -42.49 -43.28 -22.93
C VAL A 762 -41.92 -41.87 -23.16
N GLN A 763 -40.60 -41.70 -23.10
CA GLN A 763 -39.97 -40.43 -23.42
C GLN A 763 -40.17 -39.98 -24.88
N ARG A 764 -40.21 -40.92 -25.82
CA ARG A 764 -40.45 -40.62 -27.26
C ARG A 764 -41.89 -40.27 -27.59
N GLN A 765 -42.85 -40.78 -26.77
CA GLN A 765 -44.24 -40.36 -26.89
C GLN A 765 -44.40 -38.91 -26.42
N ASP A 766 -45.02 -38.05 -27.23
CA ASP A 766 -45.15 -36.60 -27.05
C ASP A 766 -46.15 -36.24 -25.91
N TRP A 767 -46.02 -36.93 -24.73
CA TRP A 767 -46.89 -36.75 -23.56
C TRP A 767 -46.77 -35.31 -22.99
N ARG A 768 -45.72 -34.60 -23.27
CA ARG A 768 -45.56 -33.18 -22.93
C ARG A 768 -46.60 -32.30 -23.63
N ARG A 769 -46.96 -32.61 -24.91
CA ARG A 769 -48.05 -31.94 -25.62
C ARG A 769 -49.42 -32.29 -25.03
N LYS A 770 -49.61 -33.54 -24.57
CA LYS A 770 -50.82 -33.96 -23.87
C LYS A 770 -51.03 -33.27 -22.51
N LEU A 771 -49.95 -33.08 -21.73
CA LEU A 771 -49.97 -32.33 -20.46
C LEU A 771 -50.24 -30.83 -20.66
N ALA A 772 -49.64 -30.22 -21.67
CA ALA A 772 -49.93 -28.82 -22.01
C ALA A 772 -51.41 -28.60 -22.42
N ALA A 773 -51.99 -29.54 -23.13
CA ALA A 773 -53.41 -29.52 -23.50
C ALA A 773 -54.35 -29.73 -22.29
N LEU A 774 -53.93 -30.47 -21.25
CA LEU A 774 -54.68 -30.66 -19.99
C LEU A 774 -54.55 -29.48 -18.99
N ARG A 775 -53.49 -28.69 -19.09
CA ARG A 775 -53.32 -27.45 -18.26
C ARG A 775 -54.03 -26.23 -18.86
N GLY A 776 -54.48 -26.30 -20.10
CA GLY A 776 -55.22 -25.26 -20.81
C GLY A 776 -56.74 -25.42 -20.69
N ARG A 777 -57.21 -26.40 -19.94
CA ARG A 777 -58.61 -26.58 -19.50
C ARG A 777 -58.62 -26.47 -17.96
#